data_8341b83e60187e9843b9c0ab0db65228
#
_entry.id   8341b83e60187e9843b9c0ab0db65228
#
_cell.length_a   1.000
_cell.length_b   1.000
_cell.length_c   1.000
_cell.angle_alpha   90.00
_cell.angle_beta   90.00
_cell.angle_gamma   90.00
#
_symmetry.space_group_name_H-M   'P 1'
#
loop_
_entity.id
_entity.type
_entity.pdbx_description
1 polymer ?
#
loop_
_entity_poly.entity_id
_entity_poly.type
_entity_poly.pdbx_seq_one_letter_code
_entity_poly.pdbx_strand_id
1 'polypeptide(L)'
;MTGTIDHTRLTESEWPLAGRDELLDRIATTLESGAALAVVLNGPTGIGKSRLAAEVAARLSASASAWSVVRLSGRTSITSLPLGGLSPLFAGPVSTDPDAATGTTGEPGAPDPHAPLDLTTLAADPLALLTAATRRIRSLGGGRRILLVVDDVQAFDELSIALLAQIVQAGVAKLLATIGDGAPIPDALLALWTESAALRLDVPPLTSAASETLLAGALQGSVARRSAEELHRAAGGNPLFLRELCVGAVLAGAIVRQSGVWQLIGEPVGTPALGEVIARRLRSSNPVQHDVIERLAVCQPLPVRELQSPGARAALTELERAGLVSIHEAGGRMLAVLSQPHYVGVIRSSMSILRVEDILIEQADIAERSASTPEDAFRVAVWRLDAGQPSSPHLLLNGARLAQLTHDHALAAKLSRAAIGAGASGAVPHLILADALRRLGEADAAREAAETGAAADVAQPVADAVSVQIASTLALIRHDQPGGITAALELLADADHRFPGQAAAISITRSMMLFTVERPGEALAAIEPLRSASGLPPALRAMVAMASAMPLAGAGRWSEAQAEIALLQGDDSPVGDRAFALFTAASAALIGGSLDEARSLALEALSESVQFDDEVSTRYAELLLGHVLLQIGQVTSASRWLGDALAGATVKGPRNLQRVALGTLAIARLAGGDPNGAEQILAGMRSDAPEGNFHVLLAEAQLLAARGEPARAVDLLMSQAERHVAAGAAYLATTLLFQAARLAARADGTATSKASALRLEGIADRLDSLAAPGDSPLFAARAGHARAMAAPSTAGFVAAAELWLSLGATLSAAEAFSAASASARKAGRAQEGAELQERALALAALCAGADTSGILVDATPDVLTRREREIVDLATLGLTSQEIATRLFLSIRTVDNHLQSSYGKLGISGRRDLQPAAR
;
A
#
# COMPACT_ATOMS: atom_id res chain seq x y z
N MET A 1 4.43 -14.02 -17.20
CA MET A 1 3.66 -13.58 -18.38
C MET A 1 3.39 -12.10 -18.21
N THR A 2 4.07 -11.25 -18.98
CA THR A 2 3.86 -9.79 -19.01
C THR A 2 2.53 -9.53 -19.73
N GLY A 3 1.48 -9.23 -18.95
CA GLY A 3 0.20 -8.82 -19.53
C GLY A 3 0.33 -7.45 -20.17
N THR A 4 0.21 -7.35 -21.46
CA THR A 4 0.15 -6.08 -22.20
C THR A 4 -1.19 -5.42 -21.91
N ILE A 5 -1.16 -4.18 -21.36
CA ILE A 5 -2.36 -3.37 -21.19
C ILE A 5 -2.84 -2.92 -22.58
N ASP A 6 -4.13 -3.01 -22.82
CA ASP A 6 -4.76 -2.33 -23.95
C ASP A 6 -4.77 -0.82 -23.67
N HIS A 7 -3.78 -0.12 -24.23
CA HIS A 7 -3.55 1.32 -24.04
C HIS A 7 -4.78 2.17 -24.41
N THR A 8 -5.58 1.72 -25.39
CA THR A 8 -6.78 2.39 -25.84
C THR A 8 -7.82 2.48 -24.71
N ARG A 9 -7.93 1.44 -23.89
CA ARG A 9 -8.86 1.42 -22.75
C ARG A 9 -8.50 2.41 -21.65
N LEU A 10 -7.22 2.60 -21.32
CA LEU A 10 -6.80 3.54 -20.26
C LEU A 10 -7.05 5.01 -20.66
N THR A 11 -6.99 5.31 -21.95
CA THR A 11 -7.23 6.67 -22.47
C THR A 11 -8.71 6.93 -22.75
N GLU A 12 -9.48 5.92 -23.18
CA GLU A 12 -10.88 6.04 -23.60
C GLU A 12 -11.91 5.62 -22.53
N SER A 13 -11.52 4.76 -21.54
CA SER A 13 -12.45 4.35 -20.49
C SER A 13 -12.66 5.43 -19.42
N GLU A 14 -13.88 5.53 -18.94
CA GLU A 14 -14.17 6.32 -17.75
C GLU A 14 -13.52 5.67 -16.52
N TRP A 15 -12.61 6.40 -15.90
CA TRP A 15 -11.99 5.97 -14.64
C TRP A 15 -13.04 5.91 -13.52
N PRO A 16 -12.95 4.97 -12.57
CA PRO A 16 -13.91 4.88 -11.47
C PRO A 16 -13.88 6.15 -10.61
N LEU A 17 -14.97 6.46 -9.93
CA LEU A 17 -14.99 7.49 -8.89
C LEU A 17 -14.56 6.83 -7.56
N ALA A 18 -13.60 7.41 -6.88
CA ALA A 18 -13.09 6.87 -5.62
C ALA A 18 -12.96 7.97 -4.56
N GLY A 19 -13.27 7.63 -3.31
CA GLY A 19 -13.07 8.51 -2.15
C GLY A 19 -13.91 9.80 -2.16
N ARG A 20 -15.10 9.77 -2.77
CA ARG A 20 -16.01 10.91 -2.88
C ARG A 20 -17.42 10.63 -2.33
N ASP A 21 -17.62 9.47 -1.71
CA ASP A 21 -18.94 9.00 -1.28
C ASP A 21 -19.60 9.96 -0.29
N GLU A 22 -18.88 10.46 0.70
CA GLU A 22 -19.40 11.43 1.67
C GLU A 22 -19.80 12.76 1.03
N LEU A 23 -19.04 13.24 0.05
CA LEU A 23 -19.39 14.45 -0.70
C LEU A 23 -20.61 14.23 -1.57
N LEU A 24 -20.70 13.08 -2.25
CA LEU A 24 -21.87 12.69 -3.04
C LEU A 24 -23.12 12.67 -2.17
N ASP A 25 -23.08 12.00 -1.02
CA ASP A 25 -24.18 11.89 -0.09
C ASP A 25 -24.59 13.26 0.45
N ARG A 26 -23.64 14.09 0.84
CA ARG A 26 -23.87 15.43 1.36
C ARG A 26 -24.54 16.33 0.32
N ILE A 27 -24.07 16.34 -0.92
CA ILE A 27 -24.62 17.15 -2.00
C ILE A 27 -26.04 16.68 -2.33
N ALA A 28 -26.23 15.38 -2.52
CA ALA A 28 -27.53 14.80 -2.85
C ALA A 28 -28.56 15.10 -1.75
N THR A 29 -28.23 14.86 -0.48
CA THR A 29 -29.10 15.14 0.67
C THR A 29 -29.44 16.64 0.79
N THR A 30 -28.47 17.54 0.56
CA THR A 30 -28.72 19.00 0.58
C THR A 30 -29.72 19.43 -0.50
N LEU A 31 -29.57 18.89 -1.70
CA LEU A 31 -30.49 19.19 -2.83
C LEU A 31 -31.87 18.56 -2.61
N GLU A 32 -31.96 17.34 -2.11
CA GLU A 32 -33.23 16.63 -1.87
C GLU A 32 -34.04 17.23 -0.72
N SER A 33 -33.40 17.52 0.41
CA SER A 33 -34.05 18.10 1.59
C SER A 33 -34.52 19.55 1.39
N GLY A 34 -33.93 20.24 0.42
CA GLY A 34 -34.21 21.66 0.21
C GLY A 34 -33.47 22.59 1.17
N ALA A 35 -32.47 22.07 1.87
CA ALA A 35 -31.64 22.87 2.80
C ALA A 35 -30.87 24.00 2.08
N ALA A 36 -30.61 23.85 0.77
CA ALA A 36 -30.10 24.91 -0.08
C ALA A 36 -30.78 24.88 -1.46
N LEU A 37 -30.86 26.04 -2.12
CA LEU A 37 -31.33 26.19 -3.49
C LEU A 37 -30.20 25.96 -4.49
N ALA A 38 -28.97 26.22 -4.09
CA ALA A 38 -27.77 26.04 -4.90
C ALA A 38 -26.65 25.32 -4.12
N VAL A 39 -25.86 24.49 -4.81
CA VAL A 39 -24.61 23.95 -4.33
C VAL A 39 -23.50 24.35 -5.32
N VAL A 40 -22.41 24.92 -4.82
CA VAL A 40 -21.28 25.35 -5.65
C VAL A 40 -20.04 24.58 -5.24
N LEU A 41 -19.48 23.81 -6.19
CA LEU A 41 -18.25 23.04 -6.03
C LEU A 41 -17.05 23.90 -6.43
N ASN A 42 -16.19 24.20 -5.48
CA ASN A 42 -14.98 24.98 -5.71
C ASN A 42 -13.73 24.08 -5.65
N GLY A 43 -12.69 24.44 -6.38
CA GLY A 43 -11.39 23.78 -6.29
C GLY A 43 -10.56 23.91 -7.57
N PRO A 44 -9.30 23.45 -7.55
CA PRO A 44 -8.38 23.55 -8.66
C PRO A 44 -8.83 22.75 -9.89
N THR A 45 -8.28 23.12 -11.05
CA THR A 45 -8.51 22.38 -12.31
C THR A 45 -8.06 20.92 -12.14
N GLY A 46 -8.91 20.00 -12.64
CA GLY A 46 -8.59 18.56 -12.59
C GLY A 46 -8.95 17.85 -11.28
N ILE A 47 -9.39 18.55 -10.24
CA ILE A 47 -9.73 17.95 -8.94
C ILE A 47 -10.98 17.04 -8.95
N GLY A 48 -11.71 17.05 -10.05
CA GLY A 48 -12.89 16.19 -10.27
C GLY A 48 -14.24 16.85 -10.03
N LYS A 49 -14.36 18.20 -9.99
CA LYS A 49 -15.62 18.92 -9.80
C LYS A 49 -16.72 18.53 -10.79
N SER A 50 -16.42 18.58 -12.09
CA SER A 50 -17.38 18.26 -13.16
C SER A 50 -17.80 16.80 -13.11
N ARG A 51 -16.88 15.87 -12.77
CA ARG A 51 -17.20 14.45 -12.57
C ARG A 51 -18.10 14.24 -11.36
N LEU A 52 -17.81 14.89 -10.25
CA LEU A 52 -18.64 14.83 -9.04
C LEU A 52 -20.06 15.37 -9.32
N ALA A 53 -20.16 16.52 -10.04
CA ALA A 53 -21.44 17.07 -10.43
C ALA A 53 -22.25 16.14 -11.37
N ALA A 54 -21.56 15.48 -12.30
CA ALA A 54 -22.18 14.49 -13.19
C ALA A 54 -22.72 13.27 -12.44
N GLU A 55 -21.98 12.78 -11.43
CA GLU A 55 -22.39 11.62 -10.62
C GLU A 55 -23.56 11.94 -9.70
N VAL A 56 -23.56 13.13 -9.06
CA VAL A 56 -24.73 13.64 -8.29
C VAL A 56 -25.96 13.72 -9.19
N ALA A 57 -25.81 14.26 -10.39
CA ALA A 57 -26.90 14.38 -11.35
C ALA A 57 -27.45 13.01 -11.78
N ALA A 58 -26.58 12.04 -12.03
CA ALA A 58 -26.97 10.67 -12.36
C ALA A 58 -27.72 10.00 -11.20
N ARG A 59 -27.21 10.15 -9.97
CA ARG A 59 -27.85 9.60 -8.77
C ARG A 59 -29.24 10.18 -8.52
N LEU A 60 -29.38 11.51 -8.65
CA LEU A 60 -30.68 12.19 -8.49
C LEU A 60 -31.66 11.81 -9.59
N SER A 61 -31.20 11.62 -10.82
CA SER A 61 -32.04 11.17 -11.93
C SER A 61 -32.56 9.74 -11.72
N ALA A 62 -31.80 8.88 -11.08
CA ALA A 62 -32.16 7.50 -10.79
C ALA A 62 -33.02 7.36 -9.52
N SER A 63 -33.10 8.40 -8.68
CA SER A 63 -33.89 8.37 -7.45
C SER A 63 -35.39 8.38 -7.70
N ALA A 64 -36.17 7.80 -6.76
CA ALA A 64 -37.62 7.78 -6.82
C ALA A 64 -38.25 9.20 -6.81
N SER A 65 -37.49 10.24 -6.44
CA SER A 65 -37.93 11.64 -6.43
C SER A 65 -38.02 12.30 -7.79
N ALA A 66 -37.70 11.58 -8.87
CA ALA A 66 -37.84 11.99 -10.26
C ALA A 66 -37.35 13.43 -10.58
N TRP A 67 -36.03 13.58 -10.66
CA TRP A 67 -35.40 14.82 -11.08
C TRP A 67 -35.23 14.88 -12.62
N SER A 68 -35.44 16.04 -13.19
CA SER A 68 -35.04 16.37 -14.56
C SER A 68 -33.74 17.18 -14.50
N VAL A 69 -32.70 16.69 -15.17
CA VAL A 69 -31.37 17.32 -15.14
C VAL A 69 -31.12 18.06 -16.45
N VAL A 70 -30.78 19.34 -16.33
CA VAL A 70 -30.39 20.19 -17.45
C VAL A 70 -28.96 20.57 -17.30
N ARG A 71 -28.08 20.22 -18.27
CA ARG A 71 -26.64 20.48 -18.21
C ARG A 71 -26.27 21.67 -19.10
N LEU A 72 -25.49 22.59 -18.52
CA LEU A 72 -24.97 23.78 -19.19
C LEU A 72 -23.45 23.81 -18.93
N SER A 73 -22.63 24.13 -19.93
CA SER A 73 -21.19 24.24 -19.80
C SER A 73 -20.72 25.58 -20.36
N GLY A 74 -19.93 26.30 -19.55
CA GLY A 74 -19.24 27.52 -19.94
C GLY A 74 -18.13 27.23 -20.96
N ARG A 75 -18.08 28.03 -22.03
CA ARG A 75 -16.95 28.03 -22.97
C ARG A 75 -16.43 29.46 -23.12
N THR A 76 -15.13 29.64 -22.96
CA THR A 76 -14.48 30.96 -23.07
C THR A 76 -14.76 31.67 -24.39
N SER A 77 -15.12 30.96 -25.47
CA SER A 77 -15.45 31.54 -26.75
C SER A 77 -16.85 32.20 -26.81
N ILE A 78 -17.70 31.96 -25.80
CA ILE A 78 -19.11 32.46 -25.75
C ILE A 78 -19.30 33.51 -24.62
N THR A 79 -18.29 33.77 -23.81
CA THR A 79 -18.38 34.70 -22.68
C THR A 79 -18.66 36.16 -23.10
N SER A 80 -18.32 36.53 -24.33
CA SER A 80 -18.59 37.86 -24.88
C SER A 80 -20.00 38.01 -25.52
N LEU A 81 -20.76 36.92 -25.66
CA LEU A 81 -22.08 36.95 -26.24
C LEU A 81 -23.16 37.00 -25.15
N PRO A 82 -24.00 38.02 -25.07
CA PRO A 82 -25.12 38.08 -24.14
C PRO A 82 -25.99 36.83 -24.24
N LEU A 83 -26.26 36.16 -23.10
CA LEU A 83 -26.96 34.88 -23.00
C LEU A 83 -26.27 33.70 -23.73
N GLY A 84 -25.02 33.84 -24.09
CA GLY A 84 -24.27 32.80 -24.80
C GLY A 84 -24.21 31.50 -23.99
N GLY A 85 -24.03 31.60 -22.68
CA GLY A 85 -23.97 30.45 -21.74
C GLY A 85 -25.31 29.68 -21.66
N LEU A 86 -26.44 30.34 -21.95
CA LEU A 86 -27.77 29.76 -21.91
C LEU A 86 -28.34 29.39 -23.29
N SER A 87 -27.61 29.66 -24.37
CA SER A 87 -28.06 29.37 -25.73
C SER A 87 -28.54 27.92 -25.92
N PRO A 88 -27.99 26.87 -25.28
CA PRO A 88 -28.52 25.50 -25.40
C PRO A 88 -29.92 25.31 -24.83
N LEU A 89 -30.37 26.17 -23.90
CA LEU A 89 -31.74 26.13 -23.36
C LEU A 89 -32.77 26.65 -24.35
N PHE A 90 -32.37 27.57 -25.20
CA PHE A 90 -33.28 28.29 -26.13
C PHE A 90 -33.20 27.75 -27.56
N ALA A 91 -32.17 26.98 -27.91
CA ALA A 91 -32.12 26.24 -29.17
C ALA A 91 -33.18 25.12 -29.13
N GLY A 92 -34.09 25.10 -30.10
CA GLY A 92 -35.06 24.01 -30.28
C GLY A 92 -34.32 22.68 -30.51
N PRO A 93 -34.98 21.51 -30.33
CA PRO A 93 -34.35 20.23 -30.64
C PRO A 93 -33.95 20.24 -32.11
N VAL A 94 -32.65 20.00 -32.39
CA VAL A 94 -32.20 19.75 -33.78
C VAL A 94 -32.72 18.36 -34.12
N SER A 95 -33.87 18.28 -34.75
CA SER A 95 -34.37 17.04 -35.33
C SER A 95 -33.49 16.69 -36.53
N THR A 96 -32.74 15.60 -36.40
CA THR A 96 -31.96 15.02 -37.51
C THR A 96 -32.83 14.13 -38.42
N ASP A 97 -34.15 14.09 -38.21
CA ASP A 97 -35.09 13.27 -38.96
C ASP A 97 -35.94 14.17 -39.88
N PRO A 98 -35.73 14.15 -41.20
CA PRO A 98 -36.50 14.99 -42.15
C PRO A 98 -37.99 14.63 -42.25
N ASP A 99 -38.42 13.48 -41.73
CA ASP A 99 -39.83 13.01 -41.81
C ASP A 99 -40.68 13.32 -40.56
N ALA A 100 -40.13 13.97 -39.52
CA ALA A 100 -40.88 14.31 -38.30
C ALA A 100 -41.70 15.60 -38.40
N ALA A 101 -41.78 16.23 -39.58
CA ALA A 101 -42.42 17.53 -39.77
C ALA A 101 -43.95 17.48 -40.05
N THR A 102 -44.58 16.31 -40.02
CA THR A 102 -46.04 16.18 -40.33
C THR A 102 -46.76 15.44 -39.20
N GLY A 103 -47.07 16.13 -38.09
CA GLY A 103 -47.90 15.50 -37.04
C GLY A 103 -48.15 16.34 -35.81
N THR A 104 -48.60 17.59 -35.95
CA THR A 104 -49.14 18.35 -34.82
C THR A 104 -50.56 18.80 -35.14
N THR A 105 -51.54 18.03 -34.67
CA THR A 105 -52.89 18.51 -34.44
C THR A 105 -52.93 19.23 -33.10
N GLY A 106 -52.51 20.52 -33.08
CA GLY A 106 -52.66 21.43 -31.95
C GLY A 106 -53.63 22.51 -32.28
N GLU A 107 -54.49 22.94 -31.35
CA GLU A 107 -55.45 24.04 -31.52
C GLU A 107 -54.76 25.31 -32.05
N PRO A 108 -55.34 26.04 -33.01
CA PRO A 108 -54.74 27.24 -33.57
C PRO A 108 -54.76 28.38 -32.53
N GLY A 109 -53.59 28.74 -32.02
CA GLY A 109 -53.40 29.90 -31.13
C GLY A 109 -52.44 29.73 -29.92
N ALA A 110 -52.00 28.52 -29.57
CA ALA A 110 -51.00 28.37 -28.51
C ALA A 110 -49.58 28.43 -29.11
N PRO A 111 -48.67 29.29 -28.62
CA PRO A 111 -47.29 29.32 -29.08
C PRO A 111 -46.60 27.99 -28.77
N ASP A 112 -45.96 27.39 -29.80
CA ASP A 112 -45.18 26.16 -29.66
C ASP A 112 -44.17 26.30 -28.53
N PRO A 113 -44.24 25.51 -27.46
CA PRO A 113 -43.27 25.58 -26.35
C PRO A 113 -41.84 25.17 -26.76
N HIS A 114 -41.66 24.63 -27.96
CA HIS A 114 -40.38 24.20 -28.51
C HIS A 114 -39.84 25.13 -29.60
N ALA A 115 -40.55 26.21 -29.96
CA ALA A 115 -40.08 27.15 -30.97
C ALA A 115 -38.78 27.87 -30.50
N PRO A 116 -37.79 28.08 -31.37
CA PRO A 116 -36.61 28.87 -31.05
C PRO A 116 -37.00 30.29 -30.63
N LEU A 117 -36.47 30.77 -29.53
CA LEU A 117 -36.71 32.12 -29.02
C LEU A 117 -35.69 33.09 -29.66
N ASP A 118 -36.16 34.26 -30.10
CA ASP A 118 -35.25 35.33 -30.51
C ASP A 118 -34.63 36.03 -29.30
N LEU A 119 -33.42 35.58 -28.93
CA LEU A 119 -32.69 36.07 -27.79
C LEU A 119 -32.27 37.54 -27.90
N THR A 120 -32.15 38.07 -29.12
CA THR A 120 -31.75 39.47 -29.34
C THR A 120 -32.90 40.43 -28.99
N THR A 121 -34.10 40.08 -29.33
CA THR A 121 -35.31 40.87 -28.98
C THR A 121 -35.63 40.69 -27.48
N LEU A 122 -35.51 39.51 -26.91
CA LEU A 122 -35.76 39.24 -25.49
C LEU A 122 -34.72 39.83 -24.53
N ALA A 123 -33.48 39.98 -24.93
CA ALA A 123 -32.44 40.60 -24.11
C ALA A 123 -32.71 42.09 -23.81
N ALA A 124 -33.55 42.74 -24.59
CA ALA A 124 -33.98 44.13 -24.38
C ALA A 124 -35.04 44.30 -23.28
N ASP A 125 -35.75 43.21 -22.91
CA ASP A 125 -36.78 43.21 -21.85
C ASP A 125 -36.49 42.11 -20.80
N PRO A 126 -35.88 42.46 -19.68
CA PRO A 126 -35.51 41.50 -18.64
C PRO A 126 -36.67 40.68 -18.05
N LEU A 127 -37.84 41.24 -17.97
CA LEU A 127 -39.02 40.56 -17.43
C LEU A 127 -39.60 39.54 -18.44
N ALA A 128 -39.65 39.91 -19.72
CA ALA A 128 -40.04 38.99 -20.79
C ALA A 128 -39.02 37.82 -20.89
N LEU A 129 -37.74 38.10 -20.76
CA LEU A 129 -36.68 37.09 -20.76
C LEU A 129 -36.81 36.11 -19.60
N LEU A 130 -36.98 36.61 -18.37
CA LEU A 130 -37.19 35.74 -17.17
C LEU A 130 -38.41 34.85 -17.32
N THR A 131 -39.50 35.43 -17.85
CA THR A 131 -40.75 34.70 -18.07
C THR A 131 -40.59 33.60 -19.12
N ALA A 132 -39.95 33.91 -20.24
CA ALA A 132 -39.67 32.95 -21.31
C ALA A 132 -38.73 31.83 -20.83
N ALA A 133 -37.63 32.16 -20.14
CA ALA A 133 -36.68 31.20 -19.56
C ALA A 133 -37.36 30.28 -18.51
N THR A 134 -38.17 30.86 -17.63
CA THR A 134 -38.92 30.09 -16.63
C THR A 134 -39.90 29.12 -17.27
N ARG A 135 -40.64 29.56 -18.30
CA ARG A 135 -41.55 28.69 -19.06
C ARG A 135 -40.80 27.55 -19.73
N ARG A 136 -39.69 27.86 -20.36
CA ARG A 136 -38.85 26.88 -21.06
C ARG A 136 -38.27 25.83 -20.10
N ILE A 137 -37.71 26.27 -19.00
CA ILE A 137 -37.14 25.35 -17.98
C ILE A 137 -38.23 24.45 -17.41
N ARG A 138 -39.40 24.99 -17.08
CA ARG A 138 -40.55 24.19 -16.61
C ARG A 138 -41.03 23.17 -17.66
N SER A 139 -41.01 23.51 -18.95
CA SER A 139 -41.35 22.55 -20.00
C SER A 139 -40.37 21.41 -20.10
N LEU A 140 -39.06 21.68 -19.92
CA LEU A 140 -38.01 20.65 -19.86
C LEU A 140 -38.13 19.76 -18.63
N GLY A 141 -38.73 20.28 -17.56
CA GLY A 141 -38.94 19.51 -16.32
C GLY A 141 -40.03 18.45 -16.44
N GLY A 142 -41.03 18.63 -17.33
CA GLY A 142 -42.13 17.67 -17.51
C GLY A 142 -42.88 17.35 -16.19
N GLY A 143 -43.04 18.31 -15.29
CA GLY A 143 -43.67 18.14 -13.98
C GLY A 143 -42.74 17.56 -12.88
N ARG A 144 -41.47 17.29 -13.20
CA ARG A 144 -40.45 16.82 -12.27
C ARG A 144 -39.71 17.99 -11.62
N ARG A 145 -38.99 17.74 -10.50
CA ARG A 145 -38.03 18.70 -9.93
C ARG A 145 -36.90 18.92 -10.93
N ILE A 146 -36.42 20.16 -11.05
CA ILE A 146 -35.41 20.52 -12.03
C ILE A 146 -34.08 20.80 -11.33
N LEU A 147 -33.00 20.15 -11.81
CA LEU A 147 -31.63 20.43 -11.44
C LEU A 147 -30.89 21.03 -12.63
N LEU A 148 -30.40 22.26 -12.47
CA LEU A 148 -29.49 22.88 -13.41
C LEU A 148 -28.05 22.54 -12.98
N VAL A 149 -27.32 21.85 -13.84
CA VAL A 149 -25.90 21.55 -13.64
C VAL A 149 -25.11 22.50 -14.53
N VAL A 150 -24.37 23.42 -13.91
CA VAL A 150 -23.62 24.47 -14.60
C VAL A 150 -22.13 24.23 -14.37
N ASP A 151 -21.42 23.84 -15.42
CA ASP A 151 -19.99 23.58 -15.35
C ASP A 151 -19.22 24.83 -15.75
N ASP A 152 -18.16 25.16 -14.96
CA ASP A 152 -17.31 26.33 -15.13
C ASP A 152 -18.12 27.65 -15.20
N VAL A 153 -18.88 27.94 -14.14
CA VAL A 153 -19.78 29.11 -14.08
C VAL A 153 -19.05 30.44 -14.31
N GLN A 154 -17.75 30.54 -14.00
CA GLN A 154 -16.93 31.71 -14.28
C GLN A 154 -16.72 31.99 -15.77
N ALA A 155 -17.04 31.03 -16.64
CA ALA A 155 -16.97 31.19 -18.10
C ALA A 155 -18.33 31.62 -18.74
N PHE A 156 -19.33 31.94 -17.91
CA PHE A 156 -20.62 32.46 -18.37
C PHE A 156 -20.59 34.00 -18.39
N ASP A 157 -21.41 34.58 -19.27
CA ASP A 157 -21.65 36.01 -19.28
C ASP A 157 -22.53 36.47 -18.10
N GLU A 158 -22.40 37.73 -17.67
CA GLU A 158 -23.10 38.27 -16.49
C GLU A 158 -24.60 38.15 -16.57
N LEU A 159 -25.18 38.32 -17.79
CA LEU A 159 -26.63 38.24 -18.00
C LEU A 159 -27.14 36.81 -17.80
N SER A 160 -26.40 35.83 -18.31
CA SER A 160 -26.68 34.40 -18.08
C SER A 160 -26.65 34.05 -16.59
N ILE A 161 -25.67 34.54 -15.85
CA ILE A 161 -25.53 34.27 -14.42
C ILE A 161 -26.66 34.93 -13.63
N ALA A 162 -27.00 36.20 -13.95
CA ALA A 162 -28.08 36.92 -13.29
C ALA A 162 -29.44 36.22 -13.51
N LEU A 163 -29.69 35.74 -14.71
CA LEU A 163 -30.89 34.99 -15.05
C LEU A 163 -30.97 33.65 -14.32
N LEU A 164 -29.88 32.92 -14.26
CA LEU A 164 -29.79 31.65 -13.49
C LEU A 164 -30.07 31.90 -11.99
N ALA A 165 -29.51 32.94 -11.41
CA ALA A 165 -29.70 33.30 -10.00
C ALA A 165 -31.19 33.61 -9.74
N GLN A 166 -31.85 34.42 -10.59
CA GLN A 166 -33.29 34.73 -10.48
C GLN A 166 -34.18 33.48 -10.60
N ILE A 167 -33.88 32.56 -11.51
CA ILE A 167 -34.61 31.30 -11.69
C ILE A 167 -34.51 30.42 -10.43
N VAL A 168 -33.32 30.36 -9.83
CA VAL A 168 -33.03 29.61 -8.60
C VAL A 168 -33.75 30.25 -7.40
N GLN A 169 -33.67 31.57 -7.24
CA GLN A 169 -34.38 32.31 -6.19
C GLN A 169 -35.92 32.17 -6.30
N ALA A 170 -36.46 32.19 -7.51
CA ALA A 170 -37.86 31.93 -7.74
C ALA A 170 -38.31 30.47 -7.46
N GLY A 171 -37.39 29.59 -7.03
CA GLY A 171 -37.72 28.19 -6.74
C GLY A 171 -38.09 27.33 -7.96
N VAL A 172 -37.83 27.81 -9.17
CA VAL A 172 -38.15 27.10 -10.41
C VAL A 172 -37.26 25.89 -10.63
N ALA A 173 -35.98 26.02 -10.29
CA ALA A 173 -34.98 24.96 -10.38
C ALA A 173 -33.97 25.08 -9.25
N LYS A 174 -33.28 23.97 -8.92
CA LYS A 174 -32.07 23.98 -8.07
C LYS A 174 -30.82 24.02 -8.93
N LEU A 175 -29.74 24.53 -8.37
CA LEU A 175 -28.46 24.73 -9.05
C LEU A 175 -27.36 23.85 -8.42
N LEU A 176 -26.61 23.16 -9.29
CA LEU A 176 -25.33 22.57 -8.96
C LEU A 176 -24.29 23.17 -9.91
N ALA A 177 -23.44 24.05 -9.38
CA ALA A 177 -22.45 24.77 -10.18
C ALA A 177 -21.02 24.35 -9.82
N THR A 178 -20.10 24.43 -10.78
CA THR A 178 -18.66 24.31 -10.52
C THR A 178 -17.96 25.63 -10.79
N ILE A 179 -16.93 25.92 -9.98
CA ILE A 179 -16.09 27.13 -10.14
C ILE A 179 -14.60 26.76 -9.95
N GLY A 180 -13.74 27.39 -10.71
CA GLY A 180 -12.30 27.25 -10.61
C GLY A 180 -11.74 27.99 -9.39
N ASP A 181 -10.73 27.42 -8.73
CA ASP A 181 -10.06 28.04 -7.61
C ASP A 181 -9.39 29.36 -8.04
N GLY A 182 -9.52 30.42 -7.20
CA GLY A 182 -9.03 31.75 -7.51
C GLY A 182 -9.82 32.53 -8.57
N ALA A 183 -10.86 31.94 -9.18
CA ALA A 183 -11.73 32.68 -10.10
C ALA A 183 -12.64 33.66 -9.31
N PRO A 184 -12.87 34.87 -9.84
CA PRO A 184 -13.78 35.80 -9.21
C PRO A 184 -15.20 35.20 -9.21
N ILE A 185 -15.84 35.27 -8.05
CA ILE A 185 -17.23 34.80 -7.91
C ILE A 185 -18.13 35.88 -8.47
N PRO A 186 -19.00 35.56 -9.44
CA PRO A 186 -19.94 36.55 -9.97
C PRO A 186 -20.89 37.07 -8.90
N ASP A 187 -21.14 38.40 -8.90
CA ASP A 187 -21.95 39.09 -7.88
C ASP A 187 -23.36 38.50 -7.71
N ALA A 188 -23.98 38.06 -8.79
CA ALA A 188 -25.32 37.44 -8.75
C ALA A 188 -25.31 36.07 -7.99
N LEU A 189 -24.19 35.33 -8.02
CA LEU A 189 -24.04 34.10 -7.22
C LEU A 189 -23.66 34.43 -5.79
N LEU A 190 -22.93 35.52 -5.58
CA LEU A 190 -22.58 36.01 -4.25
C LEU A 190 -23.85 36.37 -3.46
N ALA A 191 -24.85 36.95 -4.11
CA ALA A 191 -26.16 37.26 -3.52
C ALA A 191 -26.86 35.99 -3.00
N LEU A 192 -26.82 34.88 -3.74
CA LEU A 192 -27.37 33.59 -3.27
C LEU A 192 -26.69 33.07 -2.00
N TRP A 193 -25.40 33.38 -1.79
CA TRP A 193 -24.68 32.98 -0.57
C TRP A 193 -25.04 33.84 0.62
N THR A 194 -25.13 35.16 0.46
CA THR A 194 -25.46 36.09 1.55
C THR A 194 -26.85 35.83 2.11
N GLU A 195 -27.77 35.30 1.31
CA GLU A 195 -29.13 34.92 1.72
C GLU A 195 -29.24 33.52 2.32
N SER A 196 -28.09 32.84 2.56
CA SER A 196 -28.02 31.43 3.02
C SER A 196 -28.72 30.41 2.10
N ALA A 197 -28.97 30.77 0.86
CA ALA A 197 -29.65 29.94 -0.12
C ALA A 197 -28.70 29.02 -0.91
N ALA A 198 -27.37 29.23 -0.78
CA ALA A 198 -26.37 28.43 -1.47
C ALA A 198 -25.31 27.84 -0.50
N LEU A 199 -24.96 26.58 -0.73
CA LEU A 199 -23.88 25.88 -0.05
C LEU A 199 -22.63 25.84 -0.93
N ARG A 200 -21.52 26.40 -0.44
CA ARG A 200 -20.20 26.24 -1.07
C ARG A 200 -19.48 25.02 -0.46
N LEU A 201 -18.92 24.19 -1.34
CA LEU A 201 -18.13 23.03 -0.98
C LEU A 201 -16.80 23.07 -1.72
N ASP A 202 -15.72 23.15 -0.98
CA ASP A 202 -14.38 22.98 -1.53
C ASP A 202 -14.12 21.50 -1.72
N VAL A 203 -13.74 21.10 -2.94
CA VAL A 203 -13.44 19.70 -3.27
C VAL A 203 -11.97 19.42 -2.91
N PRO A 204 -11.70 18.63 -1.86
CA PRO A 204 -10.34 18.36 -1.41
C PRO A 204 -9.59 17.46 -2.41
N PRO A 205 -8.24 17.39 -2.35
CA PRO A 205 -7.46 16.37 -3.04
C PRO A 205 -7.90 14.95 -2.63
N LEU A 206 -7.63 13.95 -3.47
CA LEU A 206 -7.82 12.54 -3.09
C LEU A 206 -6.86 12.18 -1.95
N THR A 207 -7.29 11.30 -1.07
CA THR A 207 -6.40 10.64 -0.12
C THR A 207 -5.53 9.60 -0.84
N SER A 208 -4.41 9.18 -0.25
CA SER A 208 -3.57 8.10 -0.79
C SER A 208 -4.37 6.82 -1.05
N ALA A 209 -5.23 6.42 -0.11
CA ALA A 209 -6.09 5.25 -0.25
C ALA A 209 -7.11 5.37 -1.40
N ALA A 210 -7.70 6.56 -1.59
CA ALA A 210 -8.60 6.82 -2.71
C ALA A 210 -7.86 6.80 -4.05
N SER A 211 -6.64 7.34 -4.11
CA SER A 211 -5.78 7.29 -5.29
C SER A 211 -5.41 5.86 -5.67
N GLU A 212 -5.09 5.04 -4.68
CA GLU A 212 -4.81 3.62 -4.87
C GLU A 212 -6.03 2.86 -5.42
N THR A 213 -7.22 3.09 -4.85
CA THR A 213 -8.48 2.51 -5.33
C THR A 213 -8.75 2.92 -6.77
N LEU A 214 -8.52 4.19 -7.10
CA LEU A 214 -8.66 4.73 -8.45
C LEU A 214 -7.72 4.05 -9.45
N LEU A 215 -6.44 3.92 -9.09
CA LEU A 215 -5.42 3.26 -9.91
C LEU A 215 -5.71 1.77 -10.09
N ALA A 216 -6.07 1.06 -9.01
CA ALA A 216 -6.41 -0.36 -9.06
C ALA A 216 -7.62 -0.64 -9.96
N GLY A 217 -8.64 0.23 -9.92
CA GLY A 217 -9.79 0.14 -10.80
C GLY A 217 -9.44 0.42 -12.27
N ALA A 218 -8.61 1.43 -12.54
CA ALA A 218 -8.17 1.78 -13.89
C ALA A 218 -7.26 0.72 -14.52
N LEU A 219 -6.31 0.18 -13.75
CA LEU A 219 -5.36 -0.86 -14.17
C LEU A 219 -5.94 -2.28 -14.08
N GLN A 220 -7.18 -2.44 -13.58
CA GLN A 220 -7.87 -3.72 -13.40
C GLN A 220 -7.01 -4.74 -12.64
N GLY A 221 -6.39 -4.33 -11.57
CA GLY A 221 -5.54 -5.18 -10.74
C GLY A 221 -4.95 -4.44 -9.56
N SER A 222 -4.39 -5.20 -8.62
CA SER A 222 -3.70 -4.62 -7.47
C SER A 222 -2.51 -3.79 -7.94
N VAL A 223 -2.33 -2.63 -7.32
CA VAL A 223 -1.18 -1.74 -7.54
C VAL A 223 -0.32 -1.79 -6.30
N ALA A 224 0.99 -1.88 -6.46
CA ALA A 224 1.92 -1.82 -5.33
C ALA A 224 1.72 -0.50 -4.59
N ARG A 225 1.62 -0.58 -3.27
CA ARG A 225 1.28 0.58 -2.43
C ARG A 225 2.25 1.74 -2.64
N ARG A 226 3.56 1.45 -2.68
CA ARG A 226 4.58 2.45 -2.96
C ARG A 226 4.35 3.13 -4.31
N SER A 227 4.06 2.35 -5.35
CA SER A 227 3.78 2.89 -6.69
C SER A 227 2.55 3.80 -6.69
N ALA A 228 1.50 3.40 -5.94
CA ALA A 228 0.31 4.21 -5.74
C ALA A 228 0.61 5.50 -4.94
N GLU A 229 1.42 5.40 -3.89
CA GLU A 229 1.83 6.54 -3.07
C GLU A 229 2.75 7.51 -3.84
N GLU A 230 3.67 6.99 -4.66
CA GLU A 230 4.56 7.79 -5.49
C GLU A 230 3.77 8.55 -6.57
N LEU A 231 2.86 7.88 -7.28
CA LEU A 231 1.95 8.51 -8.23
C LEU A 231 1.00 9.51 -7.53
N HIS A 232 0.49 9.18 -6.35
CA HIS A 232 -0.32 10.08 -5.54
C HIS A 232 0.45 11.34 -5.14
N ARG A 233 1.67 11.18 -4.64
CA ARG A 233 2.56 12.30 -4.25
C ARG A 233 2.89 13.15 -5.47
N ALA A 234 3.27 12.53 -6.59
CA ALA A 234 3.55 13.22 -7.83
C ALA A 234 2.32 13.98 -8.36
N ALA A 235 1.12 13.43 -8.23
CA ALA A 235 -0.13 14.06 -8.64
C ALA A 235 -0.66 15.12 -7.64
N GLY A 236 -0.13 15.16 -6.41
CA GLY A 236 -0.67 15.99 -5.31
C GLY A 236 -2.12 15.65 -4.97
N GLY A 237 -2.56 14.39 -5.13
CA GLY A 237 -3.94 13.96 -4.94
C GLY A 237 -4.94 14.49 -5.98
N ASN A 238 -4.47 15.06 -7.10
CA ASN A 238 -5.33 15.54 -8.19
C ASN A 238 -5.64 14.40 -9.17
N PRO A 239 -6.93 14.03 -9.35
CA PRO A 239 -7.32 12.89 -10.19
C PRO A 239 -6.88 13.00 -11.66
N LEU A 240 -6.92 14.21 -12.24
CA LEU A 240 -6.50 14.42 -13.62
C LEU A 240 -5.00 14.16 -13.77
N PHE A 241 -4.21 14.70 -12.86
CA PHE A 241 -2.75 14.52 -12.88
C PHE A 241 -2.37 13.06 -12.59
N LEU A 242 -3.06 12.42 -11.65
CA LEU A 242 -2.89 10.99 -11.36
C LEU A 242 -3.15 10.13 -12.60
N ARG A 243 -4.22 10.43 -13.34
CA ARG A 243 -4.54 9.76 -14.60
C ARG A 243 -3.43 9.96 -15.64
N GLU A 244 -3.04 11.20 -15.88
CA GLU A 244 -2.06 11.53 -16.91
C GLU A 244 -0.65 10.98 -16.59
N LEU A 245 -0.27 10.95 -15.32
CA LEU A 245 0.98 10.32 -14.86
C LEU A 245 0.92 8.80 -15.00
N CYS A 246 -0.19 8.17 -14.64
CA CYS A 246 -0.37 6.73 -14.80
C CYS A 246 -0.34 6.31 -16.28
N VAL A 247 -1.10 7.02 -17.12
CA VAL A 247 -1.13 6.75 -18.58
C VAL A 247 0.25 6.98 -19.19
N GLY A 248 0.93 8.05 -18.85
CA GLY A 248 2.28 8.36 -19.32
C GLY A 248 3.29 7.30 -18.91
N ALA A 249 3.25 6.86 -17.66
CA ALA A 249 4.13 5.81 -17.15
C ALA A 249 3.86 4.44 -17.81
N VAL A 250 2.60 4.12 -18.12
CA VAL A 250 2.25 2.91 -18.88
C VAL A 250 2.80 2.99 -20.31
N LEU A 251 2.63 4.13 -20.99
CA LEU A 251 3.13 4.34 -22.35
C LEU A 251 4.67 4.30 -22.42
N ALA A 252 5.34 4.79 -21.40
CA ALA A 252 6.79 4.74 -21.26
C ALA A 252 7.33 3.35 -20.84
N GLY A 253 6.44 2.39 -20.51
CA GLY A 253 6.84 1.08 -19.97
C GLY A 253 7.40 1.16 -18.55
N ALA A 254 7.20 2.28 -17.84
CA ALA A 254 7.62 2.49 -16.47
C ALA A 254 6.66 1.84 -15.45
N ILE A 255 5.43 1.49 -15.86
CA ILE A 255 4.53 0.65 -15.07
C ILE A 255 4.49 -0.75 -15.69
N VAL A 256 4.86 -1.76 -14.88
CA VAL A 256 4.89 -3.18 -15.28
C VAL A 256 4.04 -4.02 -14.34
N ARG A 257 3.55 -5.16 -14.83
CA ARG A 257 2.84 -6.13 -13.98
C ARG A 257 3.76 -7.30 -13.64
N GLN A 258 4.11 -7.42 -12.36
CA GLN A 258 4.95 -8.51 -11.84
C GLN A 258 4.19 -9.24 -10.74
N SER A 259 4.22 -10.56 -10.76
CA SER A 259 3.53 -11.42 -9.77
C SER A 259 2.05 -11.05 -9.55
N GLY A 260 1.38 -10.51 -10.59
CA GLY A 260 -0.03 -10.11 -10.52
C GLY A 260 -0.28 -8.69 -10.00
N VAL A 261 0.76 -7.97 -9.57
CA VAL A 261 0.69 -6.61 -9.01
C VAL A 261 1.33 -5.61 -9.99
N TRP A 262 0.70 -4.45 -10.17
CA TRP A 262 1.22 -3.36 -10.97
C TRP A 262 2.24 -2.52 -10.21
N GLN A 263 3.38 -2.24 -10.82
CA GLN A 263 4.50 -1.53 -10.21
C GLN A 263 5.06 -0.46 -11.12
N LEU A 264 5.43 0.67 -10.51
CA LEU A 264 6.23 1.72 -11.11
C LEU A 264 7.72 1.37 -10.91
N ILE A 265 8.46 1.20 -12.02
CA ILE A 265 9.90 0.84 -12.02
C ILE A 265 10.81 2.00 -12.43
N GLY A 266 10.25 3.19 -12.62
CA GLY A 266 10.96 4.41 -13.01
C GLY A 266 10.21 5.66 -12.56
N GLU A 267 10.75 6.82 -12.85
CA GLU A 267 10.07 8.08 -12.55
C GLU A 267 8.73 8.18 -13.29
N PRO A 268 7.66 8.71 -12.64
CA PRO A 268 6.39 8.92 -13.30
C PRO A 268 6.50 10.03 -14.35
N VAL A 269 6.34 9.66 -15.60
CA VAL A 269 6.37 10.58 -16.75
C VAL A 269 4.95 10.91 -17.15
N GLY A 270 4.62 12.21 -17.20
CA GLY A 270 3.29 12.67 -17.66
C GLY A 270 3.09 12.56 -19.16
N THR A 271 1.84 12.52 -19.60
CA THR A 271 1.51 12.60 -21.03
C THR A 271 1.81 13.98 -21.61
N PRO A 272 1.98 14.13 -22.93
CA PRO A 272 2.08 15.45 -23.59
C PRO A 272 0.90 16.38 -23.27
N ALA A 273 -0.30 15.82 -23.08
CA ALA A 273 -1.49 16.58 -22.69
C ALA A 273 -1.36 17.24 -21.32
N LEU A 274 -0.73 16.56 -20.35
CA LEU A 274 -0.39 17.15 -19.05
C LEU A 274 0.59 18.33 -19.23
N GLY A 275 1.60 18.16 -20.08
CA GLY A 275 2.53 19.21 -20.45
C GLY A 275 1.82 20.46 -20.99
N GLU A 276 0.83 20.30 -21.86
CA GLU A 276 0.04 21.40 -22.41
C GLU A 276 -0.81 22.15 -21.36
N VAL A 277 -1.42 21.39 -20.42
CA VAL A 277 -2.19 22.00 -19.32
C VAL A 277 -1.31 22.87 -18.44
N ILE A 278 -0.12 22.37 -18.07
CA ILE A 278 0.85 23.09 -17.25
C ILE A 278 1.43 24.29 -18.03
N ALA A 279 1.82 24.09 -19.30
CA ALA A 279 2.32 25.14 -20.15
C ALA A 279 1.30 26.26 -20.36
N ARG A 280 0.00 25.95 -20.42
CA ARG A 280 -1.08 26.96 -20.48
C ARG A 280 -1.10 27.80 -19.19
N ARG A 281 -0.95 27.18 -18.03
CA ARG A 281 -0.92 27.87 -16.73
C ARG A 281 0.33 28.75 -16.58
N LEU A 282 1.46 28.32 -17.15
CA LEU A 282 2.73 29.05 -17.12
C LEU A 282 2.82 30.16 -18.19
N ARG A 283 2.04 30.09 -19.29
CA ARG A 283 2.06 31.10 -20.36
C ARG A 283 1.68 32.51 -19.93
N SER A 284 1.05 32.67 -18.78
CA SER A 284 0.76 33.99 -18.19
C SER A 284 1.97 34.59 -17.45
N SER A 285 3.09 33.86 -17.31
CA SER A 285 4.27 34.26 -16.58
C SER A 285 5.15 35.19 -17.42
N ASN A 286 5.70 36.27 -16.82
CA ASN A 286 6.68 37.11 -17.44
C ASN A 286 8.07 36.42 -17.49
N PRO A 287 9.06 36.91 -18.28
CA PRO A 287 10.37 36.28 -18.41
C PRO A 287 11.10 36.05 -17.09
N VAL A 288 10.95 36.94 -16.10
CA VAL A 288 11.59 36.79 -14.79
C VAL A 288 10.91 35.67 -13.97
N GLN A 289 9.58 35.60 -14.02
CA GLN A 289 8.84 34.52 -13.39
C GLN A 289 9.21 33.16 -14.01
N HIS A 290 9.37 33.11 -15.33
CA HIS A 290 9.77 31.93 -16.04
C HIS A 290 11.17 31.44 -15.62
N ASP A 291 12.17 32.37 -15.56
CA ASP A 291 13.51 32.03 -15.06
C ASP A 291 13.51 31.50 -13.63
N VAL A 292 12.70 32.09 -12.73
CA VAL A 292 12.54 31.58 -11.34
C VAL A 292 11.96 30.19 -11.32
N ILE A 293 10.92 29.92 -12.11
CA ILE A 293 10.27 28.60 -12.19
C ILE A 293 11.24 27.55 -12.74
N GLU A 294 12.00 27.86 -13.79
CA GLU A 294 13.03 26.97 -14.36
C GLU A 294 14.11 26.62 -13.33
N ARG A 295 14.64 27.65 -12.60
CA ARG A 295 15.63 27.43 -11.54
C ARG A 295 15.11 26.57 -10.42
N LEU A 296 13.87 26.78 -10.00
CA LEU A 296 13.23 25.91 -9.00
C LEU A 296 13.04 24.49 -9.54
N ALA A 297 12.62 24.31 -10.80
CA ALA A 297 12.46 22.99 -11.39
C ALA A 297 13.78 22.18 -11.49
N VAL A 298 14.93 22.88 -11.57
CA VAL A 298 16.25 22.24 -11.68
C VAL A 298 16.93 22.05 -10.31
N CYS A 299 16.81 23.04 -9.42
CA CYS A 299 17.68 23.17 -8.24
C CYS A 299 16.94 23.23 -6.89
N GLN A 300 15.60 23.06 -6.85
CA GLN A 300 14.86 23.13 -5.57
C GLN A 300 15.24 22.01 -4.59
N PRO A 301 15.17 22.31 -3.28
CA PRO A 301 14.77 23.57 -2.64
C PRO A 301 15.86 24.62 -2.76
N LEU A 302 15.50 25.88 -3.13
CA LEU A 302 16.44 26.97 -3.27
C LEU A 302 16.27 28.02 -2.16
N PRO A 303 17.36 28.44 -1.48
CA PRO A 303 17.30 29.60 -0.62
C PRO A 303 16.90 30.85 -1.40
N VAL A 304 15.90 31.58 -0.92
CA VAL A 304 15.40 32.82 -1.58
C VAL A 304 16.52 33.82 -1.88
N ARG A 305 17.55 33.88 -1.03
CA ARG A 305 18.73 34.73 -1.22
C ARG A 305 19.61 34.37 -2.44
N GLU A 306 19.51 33.13 -2.92
CA GLU A 306 20.26 32.60 -4.06
C GLU A 306 19.56 32.84 -5.41
N LEU A 307 18.32 33.31 -5.40
CA LEU A 307 17.60 33.78 -6.57
C LEU A 307 17.96 35.25 -6.82
N GLN A 308 19.13 35.49 -7.47
CA GLN A 308 19.74 36.79 -7.62
C GLN A 308 19.34 37.52 -8.91
N SER A 309 18.50 36.96 -9.77
CA SER A 309 18.02 37.61 -10.99
C SER A 309 17.29 38.93 -10.66
N PRO A 310 17.53 40.03 -11.41
CA PRO A 310 16.82 41.28 -11.18
C PRO A 310 15.31 41.10 -11.22
N GLY A 311 14.62 41.47 -10.12
CA GLY A 311 13.16 41.28 -9.98
C GLY A 311 12.72 39.90 -9.47
N ALA A 312 13.62 38.94 -9.21
CA ALA A 312 13.28 37.61 -8.75
C ALA A 312 12.41 37.57 -7.47
N ARG A 313 12.68 38.48 -6.52
CA ARG A 313 11.90 38.57 -5.27
C ARG A 313 10.45 39.03 -5.52
N ALA A 314 10.23 39.98 -6.43
CA ALA A 314 8.87 40.37 -6.82
C ALA A 314 8.17 39.25 -7.58
N ALA A 315 8.89 38.60 -8.49
CA ALA A 315 8.39 37.42 -9.20
C ALA A 315 7.98 36.27 -8.26
N LEU A 316 8.80 35.96 -7.24
CA LEU A 316 8.46 34.98 -6.21
C LEU A 316 7.16 35.33 -5.47
N THR A 317 6.98 36.61 -5.07
CA THR A 317 5.77 37.06 -4.37
C THR A 317 4.51 36.88 -5.24
N GLU A 318 4.60 37.12 -6.52
CA GLU A 318 3.52 36.97 -7.48
C GLU A 318 3.23 35.47 -7.72
N LEU A 319 4.26 34.62 -7.86
CA LEU A 319 4.15 33.18 -8.04
C LEU A 319 3.58 32.50 -6.79
N GLU A 320 3.93 32.98 -5.60
CA GLU A 320 3.36 32.49 -4.34
C GLU A 320 1.87 32.81 -4.24
N ARG A 321 1.44 34.05 -4.56
CA ARG A 321 0.03 34.43 -4.62
C ARG A 321 -0.74 33.63 -5.66
N ALA A 322 -0.10 33.30 -6.77
CA ALA A 322 -0.69 32.44 -7.81
C ALA A 322 -0.71 30.94 -7.43
N GLY A 323 -0.17 30.56 -6.26
CA GLY A 323 -0.10 29.19 -5.80
C GLY A 323 0.82 28.28 -6.63
N LEU A 324 1.80 28.85 -7.33
CA LEU A 324 2.78 28.11 -8.15
C LEU A 324 4.05 27.79 -7.39
N VAL A 325 4.40 28.61 -6.41
CA VAL A 325 5.57 28.47 -5.53
C VAL A 325 5.11 28.51 -4.10
N SER A 326 5.75 27.74 -3.23
CA SER A 326 5.61 27.84 -1.77
C SER A 326 6.96 28.23 -1.15
N ILE A 327 6.89 29.05 -0.10
CA ILE A 327 8.07 29.49 0.65
C ILE A 327 7.91 29.03 2.09
N HIS A 328 8.91 28.34 2.61
CA HIS A 328 8.92 27.85 3.98
C HIS A 328 10.26 28.11 4.65
N GLU A 329 10.24 28.18 5.98
CA GLU A 329 11.47 28.34 6.76
C GLU A 329 12.00 27.00 7.21
N ALA A 330 13.28 26.72 6.90
CA ALA A 330 13.98 25.54 7.37
C ALA A 330 15.43 25.88 7.71
N GLY A 331 15.91 25.47 8.86
CA GLY A 331 17.26 25.74 9.32
C GLY A 331 17.63 27.25 9.38
N GLY A 332 16.65 28.12 9.72
CA GLY A 332 16.83 29.58 9.74
C GLY A 332 16.96 30.23 8.34
N ARG A 333 16.57 29.52 7.29
CA ARG A 333 16.62 29.99 5.90
C ARG A 333 15.25 29.92 5.25
N MET A 334 14.90 30.91 4.46
CA MET A 334 13.71 30.90 3.60
C MET A 334 14.00 30.10 2.34
N LEU A 335 13.31 28.99 2.14
CA LEU A 335 13.46 28.10 0.99
C LEU A 335 12.24 28.22 0.09
N ALA A 336 12.47 28.32 -1.21
CA ALA A 336 11.44 28.32 -2.24
C ALA A 336 11.41 26.98 -2.95
N VAL A 337 10.20 26.45 -3.16
CA VAL A 337 9.92 25.23 -3.91
C VAL A 337 8.70 25.42 -4.81
N LEU A 338 8.58 24.65 -5.88
CA LEU A 338 7.35 24.58 -6.65
C LEU A 338 6.24 23.91 -5.80
N SER A 339 5.06 24.53 -5.77
CA SER A 339 3.96 24.09 -4.91
C SER A 339 3.44 22.67 -5.24
N GLN A 340 3.70 22.21 -6.46
CA GLN A 340 3.24 20.91 -6.92
C GLN A 340 4.42 20.10 -7.47
N PRO A 341 4.68 18.90 -6.93
CA PRO A 341 5.85 18.08 -7.33
C PRO A 341 5.91 17.77 -8.83
N HIS A 342 4.76 17.49 -9.45
CA HIS A 342 4.68 17.18 -10.89
C HIS A 342 5.09 18.33 -11.82
N TYR A 343 5.13 19.59 -11.35
CA TYR A 343 5.63 20.71 -12.14
C TYR A 343 7.11 20.53 -12.48
N VAL A 344 7.90 19.96 -11.57
CA VAL A 344 9.33 19.71 -11.76
C VAL A 344 9.60 18.91 -13.03
N GLY A 345 8.99 17.72 -13.12
CA GLY A 345 9.20 16.81 -14.25
C GLY A 345 8.77 17.42 -15.58
N VAL A 346 7.59 18.08 -15.60
CA VAL A 346 7.05 18.69 -16.83
C VAL A 346 7.88 19.89 -17.27
N ILE A 347 8.28 20.76 -16.37
CA ILE A 347 9.10 21.93 -16.70
C ILE A 347 10.47 21.46 -17.18
N ARG A 348 11.13 20.55 -16.44
CA ARG A 348 12.42 19.98 -16.84
C ARG A 348 12.39 19.33 -18.22
N SER A 349 11.36 18.56 -18.54
CA SER A 349 11.21 17.88 -19.83
C SER A 349 10.98 18.88 -20.99
N SER A 350 10.47 20.08 -20.71
CA SER A 350 10.28 21.14 -21.72
C SER A 350 11.53 22.01 -21.94
N MET A 351 12.55 21.91 -21.08
CA MET A 351 13.79 22.67 -21.16
C MET A 351 14.80 21.98 -22.09
N SER A 352 15.64 22.77 -22.76
CA SER A 352 16.79 22.21 -23.46
C SER A 352 17.85 21.73 -22.46
N ILE A 353 18.60 20.69 -22.86
CA ILE A 353 19.70 20.16 -22.03
C ILE A 353 20.70 21.28 -21.67
N LEU A 354 21.04 22.14 -22.63
CA LEU A 354 21.95 23.25 -22.40
C LEU A 354 21.41 24.28 -21.40
N ARG A 355 20.10 24.53 -21.42
CA ARG A 355 19.47 25.44 -20.43
C ARG A 355 19.52 24.88 -19.01
N VAL A 356 19.33 23.58 -18.86
CA VAL A 356 19.47 22.88 -17.56
C VAL A 356 20.93 22.99 -17.07
N GLU A 357 21.89 22.74 -17.96
CA GLU A 357 23.32 22.84 -17.67
C GLU A 357 23.73 24.27 -17.25
N ASP A 358 23.29 25.29 -17.99
CA ASP A 358 23.53 26.70 -17.66
C ASP A 358 23.01 27.04 -16.25
N ILE A 359 21.78 26.64 -15.93
CA ILE A 359 21.19 26.89 -14.61
C ILE A 359 21.98 26.20 -13.50
N LEU A 360 22.39 24.93 -13.70
CA LEU A 360 23.19 24.20 -12.72
C LEU A 360 24.52 24.87 -12.44
N ILE A 361 25.21 25.34 -13.49
CA ILE A 361 26.50 26.06 -13.37
C ILE A 361 26.30 27.37 -12.63
N GLU A 362 25.37 28.21 -13.10
CA GLU A 362 25.10 29.51 -12.49
C GLU A 362 24.72 29.39 -11.01
N GLN A 363 23.86 28.41 -10.70
CA GLN A 363 23.38 28.19 -9.35
C GLN A 363 24.47 27.61 -8.44
N ALA A 364 25.34 26.74 -8.98
CA ALA A 364 26.51 26.24 -8.26
C ALA A 364 27.47 27.40 -7.91
N ASP A 365 27.72 28.31 -8.86
CA ASP A 365 28.59 29.48 -8.64
C ASP A 365 28.01 30.47 -7.62
N ILE A 366 26.68 30.65 -7.61
CA ILE A 366 26.00 31.49 -6.62
C ILE A 366 26.08 30.82 -5.22
N ALA A 367 25.79 29.56 -5.13
CA ALA A 367 25.81 28.80 -3.88
C ALA A 367 27.23 28.70 -3.29
N GLU A 368 28.27 28.51 -4.13
CA GLU A 368 29.66 28.45 -3.69
C GLU A 368 30.15 29.76 -3.05
N ARG A 369 29.74 30.91 -3.61
CA ARG A 369 30.05 32.22 -3.02
C ARG A 369 29.36 32.48 -1.68
N SER A 370 28.20 31.83 -1.43
CA SER A 370 27.39 31.97 -0.23
C SER A 370 27.50 30.78 0.72
N ALA A 371 28.27 29.74 0.38
CA ALA A 371 28.41 28.52 1.13
C ALA A 371 28.95 28.79 2.53
N SER A 372 28.20 28.33 3.52
CA SER A 372 28.56 28.45 4.94
C SER A 372 28.44 27.15 5.71
N THR A 373 27.86 26.09 5.10
CA THR A 373 27.60 24.80 5.73
C THR A 373 28.08 23.65 4.84
N PRO A 374 28.31 22.46 5.41
CA PRO A 374 28.61 21.25 4.64
C PRO A 374 27.53 20.92 3.60
N GLU A 375 26.25 21.20 3.91
CA GLU A 375 25.12 20.98 3.01
C GLU A 375 25.18 21.90 1.78
N ASP A 376 25.65 23.15 1.94
CA ASP A 376 25.85 24.05 0.81
C ASP A 376 26.94 23.52 -0.13
N ALA A 377 28.08 23.07 0.44
CA ALA A 377 29.16 22.46 -0.33
C ALA A 377 28.71 21.18 -1.05
N PHE A 378 27.83 20.40 -0.41
CA PHE A 378 27.23 19.20 -0.99
C PHE A 378 26.36 19.55 -2.20
N ARG A 379 25.44 20.52 -2.09
CA ARG A 379 24.61 20.97 -3.21
C ARG A 379 25.46 21.42 -4.41
N VAL A 380 26.51 22.20 -4.15
CA VAL A 380 27.46 22.62 -5.19
C VAL A 380 28.10 21.43 -5.88
N ALA A 381 28.55 20.42 -5.12
CA ALA A 381 29.15 19.21 -5.69
C ALA A 381 28.19 18.46 -6.61
N VAL A 382 26.94 18.32 -6.19
CA VAL A 382 25.88 17.64 -6.97
C VAL A 382 25.59 18.41 -8.25
N TRP A 383 25.33 19.71 -8.18
CA TRP A 383 25.00 20.53 -9.36
C TRP A 383 26.14 20.60 -10.36
N ARG A 384 27.40 20.73 -9.91
CA ARG A 384 28.57 20.70 -10.81
C ARG A 384 28.72 19.32 -11.47
N LEU A 385 28.50 18.24 -10.72
CA LEU A 385 28.53 16.88 -11.27
C LEU A 385 27.45 16.69 -12.33
N ASP A 386 26.23 17.18 -12.06
CA ASP A 386 25.10 17.08 -12.99
C ASP A 386 25.30 17.94 -14.26
N ALA A 387 26.04 19.04 -14.14
CA ALA A 387 26.48 19.89 -15.26
C ALA A 387 27.75 19.37 -15.96
N GLY A 388 28.26 18.17 -15.61
CA GLY A 388 29.50 17.65 -16.20
C GLY A 388 30.76 18.46 -15.86
N GLN A 389 30.71 19.36 -14.87
CA GLN A 389 31.83 20.20 -14.47
C GLN A 389 32.82 19.45 -13.56
N PRO A 390 34.14 19.76 -13.67
CA PRO A 390 35.14 19.14 -12.79
C PRO A 390 34.91 19.57 -11.34
N SER A 391 34.95 18.59 -10.43
CA SER A 391 34.91 18.84 -8.99
C SER A 391 36.07 18.18 -8.29
N SER A 392 36.48 18.72 -7.12
CA SER A 392 37.60 18.12 -6.40
C SER A 392 37.24 16.72 -5.85
N PRO A 393 38.15 15.74 -5.92
CA PRO A 393 37.92 14.39 -5.37
C PRO A 393 37.46 14.41 -3.91
N HIS A 394 38.01 15.29 -3.10
CA HIS A 394 37.68 15.45 -1.69
C HIS A 394 36.22 15.95 -1.49
N LEU A 395 35.77 16.92 -2.30
CA LEU A 395 34.41 17.43 -2.21
C LEU A 395 33.38 16.34 -2.58
N LEU A 396 33.65 15.61 -3.68
CA LEU A 396 32.82 14.50 -4.12
C LEU A 396 32.76 13.38 -3.09
N LEU A 397 33.89 13.04 -2.45
CA LEU A 397 33.93 12.02 -1.42
C LEU A 397 33.19 12.43 -0.14
N ASN A 398 33.29 13.69 0.28
CA ASN A 398 32.51 14.20 1.40
C ASN A 398 31.01 14.20 1.08
N GLY A 399 30.64 14.57 -0.15
CA GLY A 399 29.26 14.44 -0.65
C GLY A 399 28.76 12.99 -0.63
N ALA A 400 29.59 12.03 -1.05
CA ALA A 400 29.24 10.61 -1.01
C ALA A 400 28.98 10.11 0.41
N ARG A 401 29.81 10.55 1.38
CA ARG A 401 29.59 10.22 2.80
C ARG A 401 28.31 10.82 3.34
N LEU A 402 27.99 12.05 2.98
CA LEU A 402 26.73 12.69 3.40
C LEU A 402 25.53 11.99 2.78
N ALA A 403 25.57 11.65 1.48
CA ALA A 403 24.55 10.87 0.81
C ALA A 403 24.35 9.48 1.45
N GLN A 404 25.44 8.84 1.91
CA GLN A 404 25.37 7.58 2.65
C GLN A 404 24.67 7.75 4.02
N LEU A 405 24.95 8.84 4.74
CA LEU A 405 24.31 9.15 6.03
C LEU A 405 22.83 9.49 5.89
N THR A 406 22.42 10.05 4.74
CA THR A 406 21.02 10.35 4.44
C THR A 406 20.32 9.21 3.67
N HIS A 407 20.94 8.04 3.57
CA HIS A 407 20.44 6.83 2.89
C HIS A 407 20.14 7.01 1.39
N ASP A 408 20.61 8.09 0.76
CA ASP A 408 20.55 8.26 -0.70
C ASP A 408 21.66 7.45 -1.38
N HIS A 409 21.43 6.15 -1.50
CA HIS A 409 22.41 5.20 -2.03
C HIS A 409 22.72 5.43 -3.52
N ALA A 410 21.74 5.91 -4.28
CA ALA A 410 21.94 6.24 -5.70
C ALA A 410 22.91 7.40 -5.86
N LEU A 411 22.73 8.47 -5.08
CA LEU A 411 23.61 9.63 -5.07
C LEU A 411 24.97 9.29 -4.47
N ALA A 412 25.04 8.47 -3.40
CA ALA A 412 26.30 8.00 -2.83
C ALA A 412 27.14 7.22 -3.86
N ALA A 413 26.50 6.31 -4.64
CA ALA A 413 27.17 5.59 -5.72
C ALA A 413 27.66 6.54 -6.84
N LYS A 414 26.81 7.49 -7.26
CA LYS A 414 27.14 8.48 -8.29
C LYS A 414 28.32 9.35 -7.91
N LEU A 415 28.31 9.90 -6.68
CA LEU A 415 29.37 10.75 -6.18
C LEU A 415 30.67 9.96 -5.92
N SER A 416 30.60 8.71 -5.44
CA SER A 416 31.79 7.85 -5.25
C SER A 416 32.46 7.52 -6.58
N ARG A 417 31.67 7.16 -7.63
CA ARG A 417 32.20 6.94 -8.98
C ARG A 417 32.88 8.20 -9.53
N ALA A 418 32.25 9.36 -9.35
CA ALA A 418 32.82 10.64 -9.76
C ALA A 418 34.10 10.97 -9.00
N ALA A 419 34.15 10.72 -7.67
CA ALA A 419 35.34 10.92 -6.88
C ALA A 419 36.52 10.06 -7.37
N ILE A 420 36.27 8.77 -7.64
CA ILE A 420 37.25 7.84 -8.19
C ILE A 420 37.73 8.33 -9.57
N GLY A 421 36.80 8.72 -10.45
CA GLY A 421 37.12 9.28 -11.77
C GLY A 421 37.91 10.59 -11.72
N ALA A 422 37.71 11.41 -10.68
CA ALA A 422 38.46 12.64 -10.41
C ALA A 422 39.83 12.39 -9.75
N GLY A 423 40.20 11.12 -9.45
CA GLY A 423 41.47 10.73 -8.89
C GLY A 423 41.49 10.51 -7.38
N ALA A 424 40.33 10.34 -6.73
CA ALA A 424 40.31 9.86 -5.36
C ALA A 424 40.95 8.48 -5.27
N SER A 425 41.95 8.32 -4.43
CA SER A 425 42.72 7.10 -4.25
C SER A 425 42.42 6.44 -2.89
N GLY A 426 42.80 5.16 -2.77
CA GLY A 426 42.69 4.38 -1.53
C GLY A 426 41.34 3.65 -1.42
N ALA A 427 41.15 2.96 -0.28
CA ALA A 427 40.05 2.05 -0.07
C ALA A 427 38.68 2.72 0.17
N VAL A 428 38.65 3.90 0.80
CA VAL A 428 37.42 4.55 1.28
C VAL A 428 36.40 4.85 0.18
N PRO A 429 36.72 5.45 -0.98
CA PRO A 429 35.75 5.71 -2.04
C PRO A 429 35.15 4.43 -2.61
N HIS A 430 35.94 3.36 -2.67
CA HIS A 430 35.46 2.05 -3.11
C HIS A 430 34.57 1.37 -2.07
N LEU A 431 34.84 1.53 -0.78
CA LEU A 431 33.95 1.04 0.28
C LEU A 431 32.57 1.69 0.22
N ILE A 432 32.52 3.03 0.12
CA ILE A 432 31.24 3.76 0.00
C ILE A 432 30.48 3.31 -1.25
N LEU A 433 31.19 3.16 -2.37
CA LEU A 433 30.62 2.68 -3.62
C LEU A 433 30.05 1.25 -3.48
N ALA A 434 30.81 0.35 -2.87
CA ALA A 434 30.40 -1.05 -2.68
C ALA A 434 29.16 -1.18 -1.80
N ASP A 435 29.11 -0.46 -0.67
CA ASP A 435 27.95 -0.48 0.20
C ASP A 435 26.70 0.12 -0.48
N ALA A 436 26.86 1.26 -1.16
CA ALA A 436 25.77 1.87 -1.91
C ALA A 436 25.21 0.94 -3.00
N LEU A 437 26.07 0.31 -3.80
CA LEU A 437 25.67 -0.63 -4.86
C LEU A 437 25.00 -1.90 -4.28
N ARG A 438 25.50 -2.41 -3.15
CA ARG A 438 24.86 -3.54 -2.47
C ARG A 438 23.43 -3.22 -2.04
N ARG A 439 23.21 -2.02 -1.49
CA ARG A 439 21.88 -1.57 -1.08
C ARG A 439 20.96 -1.28 -2.28
N LEU A 440 21.52 -0.91 -3.44
CA LEU A 440 20.78 -0.79 -4.70
C LEU A 440 20.52 -2.14 -5.38
N GLY A 441 21.00 -3.27 -4.81
CA GLY A 441 20.84 -4.60 -5.40
C GLY A 441 21.75 -4.90 -6.59
N GLU A 442 22.76 -4.05 -6.85
CA GLU A 442 23.75 -4.22 -7.91
C GLU A 442 24.93 -5.12 -7.44
N ALA A 443 24.65 -6.41 -7.17
CA ALA A 443 25.55 -7.31 -6.45
C ALA A 443 26.92 -7.50 -7.14
N ASP A 444 26.97 -7.63 -8.48
CA ASP A 444 28.24 -7.82 -9.20
C ASP A 444 29.11 -6.57 -9.18
N ALA A 445 28.51 -5.39 -9.39
CA ALA A 445 29.21 -4.11 -9.33
C ALA A 445 29.67 -3.80 -7.88
N ALA A 446 28.85 -4.15 -6.88
CA ALA A 446 29.21 -4.02 -5.47
C ALA A 446 30.41 -4.90 -5.13
N ARG A 447 30.47 -6.15 -5.63
CA ARG A 447 31.59 -7.07 -5.43
C ARG A 447 32.88 -6.52 -6.05
N GLU A 448 32.81 -6.07 -7.29
CA GLU A 448 33.96 -5.48 -7.99
C GLU A 448 34.52 -4.25 -7.24
N ALA A 449 33.64 -3.37 -6.79
CA ALA A 449 34.03 -2.21 -6.00
C ALA A 449 34.67 -2.63 -4.65
N ALA A 450 34.11 -3.62 -3.94
CA ALA A 450 34.66 -4.10 -2.67
C ALA A 450 36.02 -4.79 -2.85
N GLU A 451 36.19 -5.62 -3.88
CA GLU A 451 37.46 -6.29 -4.21
C GLU A 451 38.55 -5.26 -4.60
N THR A 452 38.17 -4.21 -5.35
CA THR A 452 39.08 -3.10 -5.67
C THR A 452 39.47 -2.31 -4.42
N GLY A 453 38.51 -2.06 -3.52
CA GLY A 453 38.77 -1.42 -2.25
C GLY A 453 39.71 -2.22 -1.36
N ALA A 454 39.53 -3.55 -1.30
CA ALA A 454 40.41 -4.45 -0.56
C ALA A 454 41.84 -4.47 -1.13
N ALA A 455 41.99 -4.48 -2.46
CA ALA A 455 43.29 -4.39 -3.10
C ALA A 455 43.99 -3.03 -2.84
N ALA A 456 43.22 -1.94 -2.84
CA ALA A 456 43.70 -0.59 -2.51
C ALA A 456 44.12 -0.49 -1.04
N ASP A 457 43.43 -1.14 -0.12
CA ASP A 457 43.83 -1.23 1.32
C ASP A 457 45.14 -1.94 1.52
N VAL A 458 45.41 -3.02 0.79
CA VAL A 458 46.70 -3.72 0.81
C VAL A 458 47.84 -2.84 0.29
N ALA A 459 47.55 -2.04 -0.77
CA ALA A 459 48.58 -1.18 -1.36
C ALA A 459 48.88 0.08 -0.53
N GLN A 460 47.86 0.62 0.14
CA GLN A 460 47.90 1.79 1.01
C GLN A 460 47.00 1.54 2.22
N PRO A 461 47.55 0.89 3.27
CA PRO A 461 46.77 0.53 4.45
C PRO A 461 46.07 1.75 5.09
N VAL A 462 44.79 1.57 5.38
CA VAL A 462 43.94 2.53 6.11
C VAL A 462 43.85 2.12 7.59
N ALA A 463 43.07 2.84 8.39
CA ALA A 463 42.78 2.44 9.76
C ALA A 463 42.13 1.05 9.83
N ASP A 464 42.50 0.20 10.77
CA ASP A 464 42.01 -1.17 10.96
C ASP A 464 40.46 -1.26 10.89
N ALA A 465 39.77 -0.26 11.46
CA ALA A 465 38.31 -0.21 11.42
C ALA A 465 37.75 -0.14 9.99
N VAL A 466 38.42 0.57 9.07
CA VAL A 466 38.00 0.66 7.65
C VAL A 466 38.30 -0.64 6.93
N SER A 467 39.46 -1.26 7.19
CA SER A 467 39.83 -2.56 6.63
C SER A 467 38.81 -3.64 7.03
N VAL A 468 38.39 -3.66 8.30
CA VAL A 468 37.37 -4.57 8.81
C VAL A 468 36.01 -4.26 8.17
N GLN A 469 35.67 -3.00 7.95
CA GLN A 469 34.43 -2.64 7.28
C GLN A 469 34.40 -3.11 5.80
N ILE A 470 35.54 -3.03 5.10
CA ILE A 470 35.68 -3.58 3.73
C ILE A 470 35.50 -5.10 3.75
N ALA A 471 36.17 -5.80 4.67
CA ALA A 471 36.05 -7.25 4.83
C ALA A 471 34.60 -7.66 5.16
N SER A 472 33.94 -6.93 6.05
CA SER A 472 32.52 -7.15 6.41
C SER A 472 31.58 -6.92 5.24
N THR A 473 31.77 -5.84 4.47
CA THR A 473 30.98 -5.54 3.27
C THR A 473 31.16 -6.63 2.21
N LEU A 474 32.39 -7.07 1.97
CA LEU A 474 32.69 -8.15 1.04
C LEU A 474 32.09 -9.48 1.52
N ALA A 475 32.16 -9.78 2.82
CA ALA A 475 31.55 -10.97 3.39
C ALA A 475 30.01 -10.96 3.22
N LEU A 476 29.32 -9.82 3.44
CA LEU A 476 27.90 -9.67 3.19
C LEU A 476 27.54 -9.89 1.71
N ILE A 477 28.32 -9.33 0.79
CA ILE A 477 28.10 -9.52 -0.66
C ILE A 477 28.30 -11.01 -1.03
N ARG A 478 29.30 -11.69 -0.48
CA ARG A 478 29.54 -13.11 -0.69
C ARG A 478 28.44 -13.98 -0.10
N HIS A 479 27.97 -13.63 1.08
CA HIS A 479 26.87 -14.32 1.75
C HIS A 479 25.61 -14.38 0.89
N ASP A 480 25.28 -13.32 0.17
CA ASP A 480 24.08 -13.23 -0.68
C ASP A 480 24.19 -14.11 -1.96
N GLN A 481 25.35 -14.71 -2.22
CA GLN A 481 25.55 -15.65 -3.34
C GLN A 481 25.17 -17.08 -2.95
N PRO A 482 24.76 -17.95 -3.89
CA PRO A 482 24.50 -19.36 -3.60
C PRO A 482 25.72 -20.05 -2.99
N GLY A 483 25.55 -20.69 -1.84
CA GLY A 483 26.65 -21.36 -1.12
C GLY A 483 27.73 -20.43 -0.53
N GLY A 484 27.51 -19.11 -0.57
CA GLY A 484 28.52 -18.12 -0.21
C GLY A 484 28.80 -17.97 1.29
N ILE A 485 27.99 -18.55 2.18
CA ILE A 485 28.16 -18.41 3.64
C ILE A 485 29.54 -18.90 4.12
N THR A 486 30.04 -20.03 3.62
CA THR A 486 31.35 -20.58 4.00
C THR A 486 32.47 -19.61 3.66
N ALA A 487 32.50 -19.11 2.42
CA ALA A 487 33.50 -18.15 1.98
C ALA A 487 33.38 -16.81 2.75
N ALA A 488 32.17 -16.38 3.10
CA ALA A 488 31.94 -15.19 3.90
C ALA A 488 32.48 -15.35 5.34
N LEU A 489 32.25 -16.50 5.97
CA LEU A 489 32.78 -16.81 7.31
C LEU A 489 34.33 -16.93 7.31
N GLU A 490 34.92 -17.48 6.27
CA GLU A 490 36.36 -17.51 6.07
C GLU A 490 36.95 -16.11 5.96
N LEU A 491 36.33 -15.21 5.20
CA LEU A 491 36.77 -13.80 5.14
C LEU A 491 36.73 -13.11 6.51
N LEU A 492 35.66 -13.35 7.28
CA LEU A 492 35.54 -12.77 8.62
C LEU A 492 36.54 -13.40 9.61
N ALA A 493 36.88 -14.68 9.45
CA ALA A 493 37.89 -15.34 10.27
C ALA A 493 39.29 -14.81 9.96
N ASP A 494 39.65 -14.58 8.70
CA ASP A 494 40.91 -13.94 8.30
C ASP A 494 41.00 -12.51 8.85
N ALA A 495 39.92 -11.73 8.74
CA ALA A 495 39.88 -10.38 9.32
C ALA A 495 40.04 -10.36 10.84
N ASP A 496 39.44 -11.32 11.57
CA ASP A 496 39.54 -11.46 13.00
C ASP A 496 41.02 -11.76 13.45
N HIS A 497 41.67 -12.61 12.68
CA HIS A 497 43.08 -12.91 12.90
C HIS A 497 44.02 -11.72 12.63
N ARG A 498 43.72 -10.95 11.57
CA ARG A 498 44.53 -9.79 11.16
C ARG A 498 44.30 -8.56 12.03
N PHE A 499 43.08 -8.35 12.53
CA PHE A 499 42.67 -7.15 13.27
C PHE A 499 42.01 -7.48 14.62
N PRO A 500 42.76 -8.08 15.58
CA PRO A 500 42.19 -8.53 16.87
C PRO A 500 41.58 -7.37 17.69
N GLY A 501 42.02 -6.12 17.46
CA GLY A 501 41.46 -4.93 18.09
C GLY A 501 40.03 -4.59 17.59
N GLN A 502 39.59 -5.21 16.50
CA GLN A 502 38.27 -4.99 15.87
C GLN A 502 37.31 -6.21 15.98
N ALA A 503 37.63 -7.18 16.84
CA ALA A 503 36.90 -8.43 17.03
C ALA A 503 35.40 -8.19 17.31
N ALA A 504 35.05 -7.08 17.95
CA ALA A 504 33.66 -6.72 18.24
C ALA A 504 32.83 -6.51 16.94
N ALA A 505 33.31 -5.71 15.97
CA ALA A 505 32.63 -5.45 14.71
C ALA A 505 32.48 -6.73 13.88
N ILE A 506 33.53 -7.60 13.90
CA ILE A 506 33.50 -8.87 13.17
C ILE A 506 32.50 -9.84 13.80
N SER A 507 32.42 -9.92 15.12
CA SER A 507 31.47 -10.78 15.83
C SER A 507 30.02 -10.36 15.58
N ILE A 508 29.74 -9.05 15.53
CA ILE A 508 28.44 -8.51 15.20
C ILE A 508 28.05 -8.95 13.76
N THR A 509 28.90 -8.70 12.76
CA THR A 509 28.65 -9.10 11.37
C THR A 509 28.45 -10.61 11.26
N ARG A 510 29.30 -11.41 11.94
CA ARG A 510 29.20 -12.88 11.96
C ARG A 510 27.87 -13.35 12.54
N SER A 511 27.41 -12.77 13.65
CA SER A 511 26.15 -13.14 14.29
C SER A 511 24.95 -12.85 13.35
N MET A 512 24.91 -11.65 12.76
CA MET A 512 23.85 -11.27 11.82
C MET A 512 23.79 -12.23 10.63
N MET A 513 24.92 -12.57 10.02
CA MET A 513 24.98 -13.49 8.88
C MET A 513 24.55 -14.92 9.26
N LEU A 514 25.00 -15.45 10.39
CA LEU A 514 24.64 -16.79 10.87
C LEU A 514 23.13 -16.92 11.11
N PHE A 515 22.51 -15.84 11.63
CA PHE A 515 21.07 -15.85 11.85
C PHE A 515 20.29 -15.95 10.52
N THR A 516 20.70 -15.23 9.46
CA THR A 516 20.01 -15.25 8.15
C THR A 516 20.10 -16.60 7.43
N VAL A 517 21.05 -17.46 7.80
CA VAL A 517 21.18 -18.85 7.29
C VAL A 517 20.63 -19.89 8.26
N GLU A 518 19.72 -19.49 9.16
CA GLU A 518 19.00 -20.37 10.08
C GLU A 518 19.89 -21.10 11.11
N ARG A 519 21.04 -20.47 11.51
CA ARG A 519 22.01 -20.96 12.51
C ARG A 519 22.05 -20.08 13.77
N PRO A 520 20.92 -19.83 14.47
CA PRO A 520 20.87 -18.89 15.60
C PRO A 520 21.69 -19.33 16.81
N GLY A 521 21.92 -20.63 17.02
CA GLY A 521 22.79 -21.12 18.09
C GLY A 521 24.23 -20.65 17.93
N GLU A 522 24.77 -20.70 16.71
CA GLU A 522 26.12 -20.19 16.39
C GLU A 522 26.17 -18.66 16.40
N ALA A 523 25.07 -18.01 15.96
CA ALA A 523 24.95 -16.57 16.05
C ALA A 523 25.06 -16.06 17.49
N LEU A 524 24.35 -16.71 18.43
CA LEU A 524 24.45 -16.39 19.86
C LEU A 524 25.86 -16.67 20.40
N ALA A 525 26.48 -17.79 20.05
CA ALA A 525 27.83 -18.12 20.50
C ALA A 525 28.84 -17.04 20.05
N ALA A 526 28.65 -16.47 18.83
CA ALA A 526 29.54 -15.42 18.33
C ALA A 526 29.37 -14.08 19.06
N ILE A 527 28.18 -13.74 19.56
CA ILE A 527 27.87 -12.42 20.15
C ILE A 527 27.88 -12.45 21.69
N GLU A 528 27.75 -13.61 22.33
CA GLU A 528 27.63 -13.75 23.79
C GLU A 528 28.77 -13.11 24.58
N PRO A 529 30.06 -13.18 24.14
CA PRO A 529 31.17 -12.51 24.83
C PRO A 529 30.97 -10.98 24.90
N LEU A 530 30.40 -10.36 23.87
CA LEU A 530 30.13 -8.93 23.84
C LEU A 530 28.90 -8.57 24.66
N ARG A 531 27.89 -9.40 24.68
CA ARG A 531 26.68 -9.21 25.51
C ARG A 531 26.99 -9.19 26.98
N SER A 532 27.92 -10.08 27.40
CA SER A 532 28.39 -10.23 28.78
C SER A 532 29.40 -9.17 29.20
N ALA A 533 29.93 -8.38 28.24
CA ALA A 533 30.95 -7.36 28.55
C ALA A 533 30.31 -6.13 29.21
N SER A 534 30.93 -5.65 30.30
CA SER A 534 30.51 -4.41 30.97
C SER A 534 31.25 -3.19 30.40
N GLY A 535 30.54 -2.03 30.36
CA GLY A 535 31.17 -0.77 29.99
C GLY A 535 31.36 -0.55 28.48
N LEU A 536 30.62 -1.23 27.63
CA LEU A 536 30.61 -0.96 26.19
C LEU A 536 30.13 0.47 25.90
N PRO A 537 30.73 1.17 24.91
CA PRO A 537 30.23 2.42 24.43
C PRO A 537 28.76 2.27 23.98
N PRO A 538 27.87 3.27 24.18
CA PRO A 538 26.43 3.15 23.85
C PRO A 538 26.14 2.71 22.40
N ALA A 539 26.88 3.25 21.43
CA ALA A 539 26.74 2.86 20.03
C ALA A 539 27.08 1.37 19.79
N LEU A 540 28.18 0.88 20.40
CA LEU A 540 28.54 -0.53 20.27
C LEU A 540 27.53 -1.43 20.98
N ARG A 541 27.01 -1.01 22.16
CA ARG A 541 25.99 -1.75 22.89
C ARG A 541 24.68 -1.88 22.07
N ALA A 542 24.29 -0.83 21.36
CA ALA A 542 23.13 -0.87 20.48
C ALA A 542 23.36 -1.82 19.27
N MET A 543 24.55 -1.83 18.69
CA MET A 543 24.89 -2.79 17.62
C MET A 543 24.90 -4.25 18.14
N VAL A 544 25.34 -4.49 19.36
CA VAL A 544 25.26 -5.81 20.01
C VAL A 544 23.79 -6.20 20.21
N ALA A 545 22.93 -5.28 20.63
CA ALA A 545 21.49 -5.51 20.76
C ALA A 545 20.88 -5.90 19.41
N MET A 546 21.20 -5.20 18.33
CA MET A 546 20.75 -5.56 16.96
C MET A 546 21.17 -6.98 16.56
N ALA A 547 22.41 -7.37 16.87
CA ALA A 547 22.93 -8.69 16.51
C ALA A 547 22.40 -9.84 17.39
N SER A 548 21.84 -9.55 18.56
CA SER A 548 21.42 -10.55 19.54
C SER A 548 19.92 -10.70 19.74
N ALA A 549 19.10 -9.66 19.50
CA ALA A 549 17.67 -9.67 19.79
C ALA A 549 16.91 -10.82 19.08
N MET A 550 17.09 -10.98 17.78
CA MET A 550 16.43 -12.05 17.01
C MET A 550 16.96 -13.44 17.36
N PRO A 551 18.30 -13.68 17.48
CA PRO A 551 18.83 -14.97 17.93
C PRO A 551 18.34 -15.37 19.33
N LEU A 552 18.25 -14.44 20.28
CA LEU A 552 17.70 -14.70 21.62
C LEU A 552 16.25 -15.12 21.59
N ALA A 553 15.40 -14.35 20.89
CA ALA A 553 14.00 -14.70 20.71
C ALA A 553 13.87 -16.07 20.02
N GLY A 554 14.69 -16.34 19.00
CA GLY A 554 14.73 -17.61 18.27
C GLY A 554 15.16 -18.82 19.11
N ALA A 555 15.97 -18.60 20.14
CA ALA A 555 16.35 -19.62 21.12
C ALA A 555 15.34 -19.79 22.28
N GLY A 556 14.26 -18.96 22.33
CA GLY A 556 13.27 -18.97 23.39
C GLY A 556 13.67 -18.20 24.65
N ARG A 557 14.77 -17.43 24.64
CA ARG A 557 15.25 -16.55 25.74
C ARG A 557 14.55 -15.19 25.64
N TRP A 558 13.23 -15.19 25.89
CA TRP A 558 12.38 -14.05 25.57
C TRP A 558 12.63 -12.81 26.43
N SER A 559 12.77 -12.98 27.75
CA SER A 559 13.06 -11.87 28.66
C SER A 559 14.37 -11.16 28.31
N GLU A 560 15.36 -11.90 27.84
CA GLU A 560 16.63 -11.31 27.39
C GLU A 560 16.46 -10.59 26.04
N ALA A 561 15.68 -11.17 25.13
CA ALA A 561 15.35 -10.51 23.86
C ALA A 561 14.61 -9.20 24.08
N GLN A 562 13.65 -9.15 25.02
CA GLN A 562 12.92 -7.93 25.38
C GLN A 562 13.86 -6.82 25.90
N ALA A 563 14.87 -7.18 26.70
CA ALA A 563 15.86 -6.22 27.15
C ALA A 563 16.66 -5.60 25.99
N GLU A 564 17.01 -6.42 24.97
CA GLU A 564 17.66 -5.93 23.76
C GLU A 564 16.71 -5.06 22.89
N ILE A 565 15.45 -5.46 22.74
CA ILE A 565 14.42 -4.70 22.01
C ILE A 565 14.27 -3.30 22.65
N ALA A 566 14.18 -3.20 23.96
CA ALA A 566 14.04 -1.93 24.66
C ALA A 566 15.20 -0.95 24.37
N LEU A 567 16.42 -1.45 24.15
CA LEU A 567 17.57 -0.62 23.76
C LEU A 567 17.45 -0.09 22.33
N LEU A 568 16.73 -0.79 21.44
CA LEU A 568 16.56 -0.41 20.05
C LEU A 568 15.41 0.56 19.82
N GLN A 569 14.44 0.61 20.73
CA GLN A 569 13.25 1.47 20.64
C GLN A 569 13.49 2.92 21.09
N GLY A 570 14.53 3.19 21.89
CA GLY A 570 14.77 4.50 22.48
C GLY A 570 14.98 5.60 21.43
N ASP A 571 14.39 6.78 21.62
CA ASP A 571 14.56 7.95 20.74
C ASP A 571 16.02 8.43 20.69
N ASP A 572 16.75 8.23 21.78
CA ASP A 572 18.19 8.51 21.88
C ASP A 572 19.06 7.32 21.46
N SER A 573 18.51 6.33 20.75
CA SER A 573 19.27 5.17 20.29
C SER A 573 20.41 5.64 19.39
N PRO A 574 21.67 5.33 19.73
CA PRO A 574 22.81 5.77 18.95
C PRO A 574 23.01 4.98 17.65
N VAL A 575 22.01 4.21 17.23
CA VAL A 575 22.01 3.47 15.97
C VAL A 575 21.76 4.44 14.83
N GLY A 576 22.74 4.56 13.94
CA GLY A 576 22.62 5.46 12.76
C GLY A 576 21.55 5.04 11.75
N ASP A 577 21.06 3.80 11.81
CA ASP A 577 19.99 3.25 10.96
C ASP A 577 18.79 2.85 11.83
N ARG A 578 17.95 3.83 12.16
CA ARG A 578 16.78 3.65 13.02
C ARG A 578 15.76 2.70 12.39
N ALA A 579 15.53 2.78 11.08
CA ALA A 579 14.58 1.92 10.39
C ALA A 579 14.97 0.44 10.52
N PHE A 580 16.27 0.12 10.36
CA PHE A 580 16.77 -1.24 10.50
C PHE A 580 16.78 -1.72 11.97
N ALA A 581 17.05 -0.83 12.92
CA ALA A 581 16.95 -1.15 14.35
C ALA A 581 15.51 -1.51 14.76
N LEU A 582 14.53 -0.72 14.32
CA LEU A 582 13.10 -0.98 14.53
C LEU A 582 12.64 -2.26 13.83
N PHE A 583 13.10 -2.52 12.61
CA PHE A 583 12.85 -3.79 11.90
C PHE A 583 13.38 -4.99 12.71
N THR A 584 14.59 -4.88 13.26
CA THR A 584 15.20 -5.93 14.09
C THR A 584 14.40 -6.18 15.37
N ALA A 585 13.99 -5.11 16.05
CA ALA A 585 13.16 -5.17 17.25
C ALA A 585 11.79 -5.81 16.94
N ALA A 586 11.14 -5.38 15.87
CA ALA A 586 9.86 -5.93 15.42
C ALA A 586 9.96 -7.41 15.04
N SER A 587 11.03 -7.81 14.37
CA SER A 587 11.29 -9.21 14.01
C SER A 587 11.51 -10.08 15.25
N ALA A 588 12.26 -9.59 16.24
CA ALA A 588 12.44 -10.29 17.51
C ALA A 588 11.13 -10.42 18.29
N ALA A 589 10.29 -9.38 18.31
CA ALA A 589 8.96 -9.40 18.91
C ALA A 589 8.02 -10.41 18.21
N LEU A 590 8.04 -10.50 16.88
CA LEU A 590 7.31 -11.53 16.11
C LEU A 590 7.75 -12.95 16.50
N ILE A 591 9.07 -13.18 16.57
CA ILE A 591 9.66 -14.48 16.92
C ILE A 591 9.34 -14.85 18.37
N GLY A 592 9.30 -13.88 19.28
CA GLY A 592 8.91 -14.06 20.68
C GLY A 592 7.40 -14.26 20.88
N GLY A 593 6.58 -13.86 19.91
CA GLY A 593 5.13 -13.98 19.93
C GLY A 593 4.38 -12.72 20.40
N SER A 594 5.04 -11.58 20.57
CA SER A 594 4.41 -10.29 20.90
C SER A 594 3.90 -9.61 19.63
N LEU A 595 2.74 -10.09 19.08
CA LEU A 595 2.29 -9.69 17.75
C LEU A 595 1.84 -8.22 17.65
N ASP A 596 1.24 -7.66 18.69
CA ASP A 596 0.83 -6.26 18.69
C ASP A 596 2.04 -5.32 18.74
N GLU A 597 3.06 -5.65 19.54
CA GLU A 597 4.32 -4.92 19.59
C GLU A 597 5.06 -5.04 18.24
N ALA A 598 5.15 -6.25 17.69
CA ALA A 598 5.76 -6.49 16.38
C ALA A 598 5.09 -5.65 15.29
N ARG A 599 3.74 -5.54 15.31
CA ARG A 599 2.98 -4.72 14.36
C ARG A 599 3.29 -3.24 14.53
N SER A 600 3.29 -2.74 15.75
CA SER A 600 3.57 -1.33 16.05
C SER A 600 4.96 -0.93 15.58
N LEU A 601 5.98 -1.71 15.95
CA LEU A 601 7.38 -1.47 15.56
C LEU A 601 7.60 -1.60 14.05
N ALA A 602 6.92 -2.54 13.39
CA ALA A 602 7.02 -2.68 11.94
C ALA A 602 6.40 -1.50 11.19
N LEU A 603 5.30 -0.93 11.69
CA LEU A 603 4.70 0.30 11.14
C LEU A 603 5.61 1.51 11.36
N GLU A 604 6.27 1.61 12.51
CA GLU A 604 7.25 2.66 12.79
C GLU A 604 8.48 2.53 11.87
N ALA A 605 9.02 1.31 11.73
CA ALA A 605 10.12 1.02 10.79
C ALA A 605 9.76 1.40 9.34
N LEU A 606 8.51 1.11 8.92
CA LEU A 606 8.01 1.50 7.61
C LEU A 606 7.93 3.03 7.47
N SER A 607 7.42 3.73 8.46
CA SER A 607 7.32 5.19 8.45
C SER A 607 8.70 5.84 8.32
N GLU A 608 9.66 5.38 9.12
CA GLU A 608 11.06 5.85 9.09
C GLU A 608 11.71 5.57 7.73
N SER A 609 11.60 4.35 7.21
CA SER A 609 12.22 3.99 5.93
C SER A 609 11.63 4.77 4.75
N VAL A 610 10.33 5.04 4.76
CA VAL A 610 9.66 5.86 3.73
C VAL A 610 10.07 7.32 3.83
N GLN A 611 10.20 7.86 5.04
CA GLN A 611 10.63 9.25 5.27
C GLN A 611 12.03 9.53 4.70
N PHE A 612 12.93 8.54 4.79
CA PHE A 612 14.31 8.66 4.31
C PHE A 612 14.55 8.01 2.94
N ASP A 613 13.48 7.58 2.23
CA ASP A 613 13.53 6.92 0.92
C ASP A 613 14.46 5.67 0.88
N ASP A 614 14.55 4.96 2.02
CA ASP A 614 15.32 3.71 2.13
C ASP A 614 14.49 2.55 1.58
N GLU A 615 14.72 2.23 0.30
CA GLU A 615 13.99 1.14 -0.40
C GLU A 615 14.15 -0.22 0.27
N VAL A 616 15.35 -0.56 0.71
CA VAL A 616 15.64 -1.89 1.25
C VAL A 616 14.95 -2.08 2.59
N SER A 617 15.09 -1.12 3.52
CA SER A 617 14.41 -1.17 4.81
C SER A 617 12.89 -1.13 4.67
N THR A 618 12.35 -0.39 3.70
CA THR A 618 10.92 -0.39 3.36
C THR A 618 10.43 -1.79 3.01
N ARG A 619 11.17 -2.54 2.15
CA ARG A 619 10.80 -3.91 1.76
C ARG A 619 10.84 -4.90 2.93
N TYR A 620 11.82 -4.75 3.81
CA TYR A 620 11.88 -5.56 5.02
C TYR A 620 10.72 -5.26 5.97
N ALA A 621 10.33 -4.00 6.14
CA ALA A 621 9.18 -3.62 6.96
C ALA A 621 7.85 -4.12 6.37
N GLU A 622 7.65 -4.02 5.04
CA GLU A 622 6.50 -4.58 4.33
C GLU A 622 6.37 -6.09 4.49
N LEU A 623 7.50 -6.82 4.31
CA LEU A 623 7.56 -8.26 4.53
C LEU A 623 7.16 -8.63 5.96
N LEU A 624 7.70 -7.92 6.93
CA LEU A 624 7.44 -8.16 8.35
C LEU A 624 5.98 -7.88 8.70
N LEU A 625 5.41 -6.77 8.23
CA LEU A 625 3.98 -6.47 8.40
C LEU A 625 3.09 -7.56 7.81
N GLY A 626 3.41 -8.03 6.61
CA GLY A 626 2.71 -9.15 5.99
C GLY A 626 2.78 -10.43 6.84
N HIS A 627 3.95 -10.72 7.43
CA HIS A 627 4.14 -11.89 8.29
C HIS A 627 3.37 -11.75 9.61
N VAL A 628 3.44 -10.60 10.27
CA VAL A 628 2.69 -10.33 11.52
C VAL A 628 1.19 -10.44 11.29
N LEU A 629 0.66 -9.82 10.23
CA LEU A 629 -0.75 -9.87 9.89
C LEU A 629 -1.23 -11.29 9.57
N LEU A 630 -0.38 -12.11 8.95
CA LEU A 630 -0.67 -13.52 8.71
C LEU A 630 -0.80 -14.30 10.02
N GLN A 631 0.08 -14.05 11.00
CA GLN A 631 0.02 -14.68 12.32
C GLN A 631 -1.23 -14.24 13.13
N ILE A 632 -1.64 -13.00 12.99
CA ILE A 632 -2.89 -12.48 13.58
C ILE A 632 -4.13 -13.14 12.94
N GLY A 633 -4.05 -13.53 11.64
CA GLY A 633 -5.14 -14.09 10.86
C GLY A 633 -5.75 -13.14 9.83
N GLN A 634 -5.15 -11.97 9.62
CA GLN A 634 -5.60 -10.97 8.63
C GLN A 634 -5.01 -11.27 7.24
N VAL A 635 -5.46 -12.36 6.63
CA VAL A 635 -4.85 -12.96 5.43
C VAL A 635 -4.93 -12.07 4.20
N THR A 636 -6.03 -11.34 4.00
CA THR A 636 -6.18 -10.40 2.88
C THR A 636 -5.12 -9.29 2.95
N SER A 637 -5.00 -8.64 4.11
CA SER A 637 -4.01 -7.59 4.34
C SER A 637 -2.57 -8.12 4.27
N ALA A 638 -2.33 -9.32 4.86
CA ALA A 638 -1.05 -9.99 4.80
C ALA A 638 -0.61 -10.27 3.36
N SER A 639 -1.51 -10.84 2.53
CA SER A 639 -1.22 -11.13 1.12
C SER A 639 -0.86 -9.89 0.33
N ARG A 640 -1.45 -8.76 0.66
CA ARG A 640 -1.18 -7.47 0.02
C ARG A 640 0.22 -6.96 0.39
N TRP A 641 0.56 -6.87 1.68
CA TRP A 641 1.88 -6.44 2.14
C TRP A 641 3.00 -7.35 1.62
N LEU A 642 2.78 -8.67 1.61
CA LEU A 642 3.74 -9.64 1.06
C LEU A 642 3.90 -9.50 -0.45
N GLY A 643 2.81 -9.18 -1.15
CA GLY A 643 2.83 -8.87 -2.58
C GLY A 643 3.65 -7.63 -2.89
N ASP A 644 3.50 -6.56 -2.10
CA ASP A 644 4.26 -5.31 -2.23
C ASP A 644 5.75 -5.54 -1.96
N ALA A 645 6.09 -6.23 -0.86
CA ALA A 645 7.47 -6.59 -0.53
C ALA A 645 8.14 -7.43 -1.64
N LEU A 646 7.44 -8.46 -2.13
CA LEU A 646 7.94 -9.33 -3.21
C LEU A 646 8.15 -8.54 -4.49
N ALA A 647 7.18 -7.74 -4.84
CA ALA A 647 7.18 -6.95 -6.03
C ALA A 647 8.39 -6.01 -6.08
N GLY A 648 8.67 -5.29 -4.99
CA GLY A 648 9.86 -4.45 -4.88
C GLY A 648 11.17 -5.23 -4.87
N ALA A 649 11.20 -6.40 -4.21
CA ALA A 649 12.39 -7.23 -4.10
C ALA A 649 12.80 -7.89 -5.44
N THR A 650 11.86 -8.18 -6.34
CA THR A 650 12.17 -8.80 -7.65
C THR A 650 12.85 -7.83 -8.61
N VAL A 651 12.72 -6.53 -8.42
CA VAL A 651 13.35 -5.52 -9.29
C VAL A 651 14.80 -5.26 -8.87
N LYS A 652 15.06 -5.07 -7.57
CA LYS A 652 16.38 -4.66 -7.05
C LYS A 652 16.65 -5.11 -5.61
N GLY A 653 16.05 -6.21 -5.13
CA GLY A 653 16.16 -6.61 -3.72
C GLY A 653 17.12 -7.77 -3.45
N PRO A 654 17.53 -7.96 -2.18
CA PRO A 654 18.31 -9.12 -1.73
C PRO A 654 17.58 -10.43 -2.01
N ARG A 655 18.29 -11.45 -2.49
CA ARG A 655 17.68 -12.76 -2.83
C ARG A 655 17.01 -13.43 -1.63
N ASN A 656 17.55 -13.26 -0.43
CA ASN A 656 16.95 -13.80 0.78
C ASN A 656 15.57 -13.21 1.05
N LEU A 657 15.42 -11.90 0.90
CA LEU A 657 14.12 -11.20 1.03
C LEU A 657 13.09 -11.78 0.05
N GLN A 658 13.48 -11.98 -1.22
CA GLN A 658 12.59 -12.58 -2.23
C GLN A 658 12.09 -13.97 -1.82
N ARG A 659 12.99 -14.83 -1.31
CA ARG A 659 12.64 -16.20 -0.90
C ARG A 659 11.69 -16.21 0.29
N VAL A 660 11.96 -15.39 1.30
CA VAL A 660 11.08 -15.28 2.48
C VAL A 660 9.72 -14.73 2.06
N ALA A 661 9.68 -13.67 1.23
CA ALA A 661 8.44 -13.08 0.74
C ALA A 661 7.60 -14.08 -0.09
N LEU A 662 8.23 -14.82 -1.00
CA LEU A 662 7.56 -15.85 -1.82
C LEU A 662 7.00 -16.98 -0.96
N GLY A 663 7.81 -17.54 -0.04
CA GLY A 663 7.38 -18.60 0.85
C GLY A 663 6.23 -18.16 1.75
N THR A 664 6.33 -16.97 2.35
CA THR A 664 5.28 -16.43 3.23
C THR A 664 4.01 -16.07 2.45
N LEU A 665 4.12 -15.56 1.22
CA LEU A 665 2.97 -15.31 0.34
C LEU A 665 2.27 -16.60 -0.07
N ALA A 666 3.02 -17.67 -0.36
CA ALA A 666 2.44 -19.00 -0.63
C ALA A 666 1.68 -19.52 0.59
N ILE A 667 2.21 -19.37 1.81
CA ILE A 667 1.51 -19.69 3.07
C ILE A 667 0.23 -18.85 3.21
N ALA A 668 0.28 -17.56 2.90
CA ALA A 668 -0.90 -16.69 2.97
C ALA A 668 -1.99 -17.11 1.96
N ARG A 669 -1.61 -17.51 0.74
CA ARG A 669 -2.56 -18.09 -0.25
C ARG A 669 -3.21 -19.36 0.26
N LEU A 670 -2.44 -20.27 0.86
CA LEU A 670 -2.97 -21.49 1.47
C LEU A 670 -3.91 -21.20 2.64
N ALA A 671 -3.54 -20.23 3.49
CA ALA A 671 -4.39 -19.78 4.58
C ALA A 671 -5.69 -19.12 4.11
N GLY A 672 -5.71 -18.56 2.90
CA GLY A 672 -6.91 -18.03 2.22
C GLY A 672 -7.68 -19.04 1.38
N GLY A 673 -7.31 -20.33 1.40
CA GLY A 673 -8.01 -21.38 0.62
C GLY A 673 -7.66 -21.42 -0.88
N ASP A 674 -6.51 -20.84 -1.30
CA ASP A 674 -6.04 -20.81 -2.69
C ASP A 674 -4.77 -21.68 -2.90
N PRO A 675 -4.89 -23.02 -2.93
CA PRO A 675 -3.74 -23.91 -3.15
C PRO A 675 -3.17 -23.80 -4.57
N ASN A 676 -3.96 -23.43 -5.56
CA ASN A 676 -3.48 -23.27 -6.93
C ASN A 676 -2.59 -22.02 -7.07
N GLY A 677 -2.97 -20.90 -6.45
CA GLY A 677 -2.15 -19.72 -6.39
C GLY A 677 -0.83 -19.96 -5.64
N ALA A 678 -0.86 -20.71 -4.54
CA ALA A 678 0.34 -21.09 -3.81
C ALA A 678 1.29 -21.96 -4.67
N GLU A 679 0.75 -22.94 -5.40
CA GLU A 679 1.55 -23.78 -6.30
C GLU A 679 2.22 -22.99 -7.42
N GLN A 680 1.52 -22.02 -8.03
CA GLN A 680 2.09 -21.15 -9.06
C GLN A 680 3.27 -20.34 -8.51
N ILE A 681 3.16 -19.82 -7.29
CA ILE A 681 4.24 -19.09 -6.60
C ILE A 681 5.46 -20.01 -6.40
N LEU A 682 5.25 -21.20 -5.85
CA LEU A 682 6.32 -22.16 -5.57
C LEU A 682 6.96 -22.76 -6.83
N ALA A 683 6.19 -22.95 -7.91
CA ALA A 683 6.70 -23.46 -9.18
C ALA A 683 7.74 -22.50 -9.82
N GLY A 684 7.57 -21.19 -9.65
CA GLY A 684 8.53 -20.18 -10.11
C GLY A 684 9.89 -20.22 -9.39
N MET A 685 9.98 -20.90 -8.23
CA MET A 685 11.20 -20.94 -7.40
C MET A 685 12.07 -22.20 -7.63
N ARG A 686 11.51 -23.28 -8.20
CA ARG A 686 12.18 -24.60 -8.28
C ARG A 686 13.43 -24.62 -9.14
N SER A 687 13.66 -23.62 -9.99
CA SER A 687 14.83 -23.57 -10.87
C SER A 687 16.13 -23.08 -10.21
N ASP A 688 16.05 -22.38 -9.05
CA ASP A 688 17.17 -21.60 -8.52
C ASP A 688 17.60 -21.97 -7.07
N ALA A 689 17.06 -23.05 -6.47
CA ALA A 689 17.28 -23.33 -5.05
C ALA A 689 18.07 -24.61 -4.79
N PRO A 690 19.40 -24.54 -4.46
CA PRO A 690 20.12 -25.69 -3.95
C PRO A 690 19.91 -25.98 -2.45
N GLU A 691 19.43 -25.03 -1.63
CA GLU A 691 19.20 -25.24 -0.19
C GLU A 691 17.88 -24.59 0.22
N GLY A 692 16.98 -25.40 0.86
CA GLY A 692 15.62 -25.00 1.20
C GLY A 692 15.55 -23.88 2.22
N ASN A 693 14.85 -22.81 1.89
CA ASN A 693 14.43 -21.77 2.84
C ASN A 693 13.24 -22.28 3.69
N PHE A 694 13.28 -22.03 4.98
CA PHE A 694 12.24 -22.44 5.94
C PHE A 694 10.81 -22.11 5.48
N HIS A 695 10.55 -20.89 5.01
CA HIS A 695 9.20 -20.46 4.59
C HIS A 695 8.71 -21.20 3.35
N VAL A 696 9.61 -21.48 2.41
CA VAL A 696 9.30 -22.27 1.20
C VAL A 696 8.95 -23.70 1.58
N LEU A 697 9.77 -24.32 2.43
CA LEU A 697 9.55 -25.66 2.92
C LEU A 697 8.23 -25.78 3.68
N LEU A 698 7.91 -24.81 4.53
CA LEU A 698 6.64 -24.77 5.25
C LEU A 698 5.46 -24.65 4.30
N ALA A 699 5.58 -23.80 3.25
CA ALA A 699 4.56 -23.67 2.21
C ALA A 699 4.38 -24.99 1.41
N GLU A 700 5.47 -25.67 1.04
CA GLU A 700 5.42 -26.96 0.35
C GLU A 700 4.73 -28.03 1.19
N ALA A 701 5.03 -28.10 2.48
CA ALA A 701 4.37 -29.05 3.37
C ALA A 701 2.86 -28.77 3.49
N GLN A 702 2.45 -27.52 3.62
CA GLN A 702 1.04 -27.13 3.65
C GLN A 702 0.34 -27.40 2.30
N LEU A 703 1.02 -27.21 1.17
CA LEU A 703 0.49 -27.51 -0.16
C LEU A 703 0.29 -29.03 -0.33
N LEU A 704 1.23 -29.86 0.12
CA LEU A 704 1.07 -31.33 0.12
C LEU A 704 -0.18 -31.74 0.89
N ALA A 705 -0.39 -31.16 2.08
CA ALA A 705 -1.57 -31.44 2.88
C ALA A 705 -2.87 -31.00 2.19
N ALA A 706 -2.90 -29.81 1.56
CA ALA A 706 -4.03 -29.30 0.79
C ALA A 706 -4.36 -30.18 -0.44
N ARG A 707 -3.35 -30.89 -0.96
CA ARG A 707 -3.48 -31.86 -2.05
C ARG A 707 -3.87 -33.29 -1.62
N GLY A 708 -4.15 -33.47 -0.34
CA GLY A 708 -4.57 -34.77 0.21
C GLY A 708 -3.42 -35.71 0.58
N GLU A 709 -2.20 -35.21 0.73
CA GLU A 709 -1.02 -35.96 1.15
C GLU A 709 -0.50 -35.55 2.56
N PRO A 710 -1.38 -35.50 3.59
CA PRO A 710 -1.00 -35.00 4.90
C PRO A 710 0.09 -35.82 5.61
N ALA A 711 0.15 -37.14 5.37
CA ALA A 711 1.18 -37.98 5.97
C ALA A 711 2.58 -37.62 5.48
N ARG A 712 2.74 -37.36 4.17
CA ARG A 712 4.01 -36.89 3.59
C ARG A 712 4.40 -35.52 4.10
N ALA A 713 3.41 -34.62 4.24
CA ALA A 713 3.63 -33.30 4.81
C ALA A 713 4.17 -33.38 6.25
N VAL A 714 3.56 -34.22 7.08
CA VAL A 714 4.01 -34.44 8.47
C VAL A 714 5.44 -35.03 8.50
N ASP A 715 5.76 -36.02 7.67
CA ASP A 715 7.10 -36.63 7.60
C ASP A 715 8.16 -35.57 7.21
N LEU A 716 7.85 -34.73 6.20
CA LEU A 716 8.71 -33.63 5.78
C LEU A 716 8.95 -32.64 6.93
N LEU A 717 7.89 -32.17 7.60
CA LEU A 717 7.99 -31.23 8.71
C LEU A 717 8.80 -31.78 9.87
N MET A 718 8.59 -33.06 10.23
CA MET A 718 9.32 -33.73 11.32
C MET A 718 10.81 -33.84 11.01
N SER A 719 11.18 -34.29 9.81
CA SER A 719 12.59 -34.45 9.41
C SER A 719 13.34 -33.10 9.40
N GLN A 720 12.66 -32.04 8.99
CA GLN A 720 13.25 -30.70 8.98
C GLN A 720 13.32 -30.09 10.39
N ALA A 721 12.33 -30.35 11.23
CA ALA A 721 12.37 -29.91 12.63
C ALA A 721 13.61 -30.46 13.36
N GLU A 722 13.99 -31.74 13.14
CA GLU A 722 15.20 -32.33 13.74
C GLU A 722 16.48 -31.62 13.26
N ARG A 723 16.55 -31.19 12.00
CA ARG A 723 17.68 -30.41 11.48
C ARG A 723 17.79 -29.07 12.17
N HIS A 724 16.67 -28.38 12.37
CA HIS A 724 16.65 -27.07 13.05
C HIS A 724 16.95 -27.19 14.56
N VAL A 725 16.52 -28.29 15.21
CA VAL A 725 16.93 -28.59 16.59
C VAL A 725 18.45 -28.73 16.67
N ALA A 726 19.06 -29.50 15.77
CA ALA A 726 20.52 -29.69 15.71
C ALA A 726 21.27 -28.36 15.47
N ALA A 727 20.67 -27.40 14.72
CA ALA A 727 21.22 -26.07 14.48
C ALA A 727 20.94 -25.06 15.62
N GLY A 728 20.26 -25.46 16.70
CA GLY A 728 19.85 -24.56 17.78
C GLY A 728 18.74 -23.56 17.41
N ALA A 729 18.01 -23.84 16.33
CA ALA A 729 16.96 -22.98 15.79
C ALA A 729 15.58 -23.35 16.38
N ALA A 730 15.40 -23.18 17.68
CA ALA A 730 14.22 -23.62 18.42
C ALA A 730 12.90 -23.01 17.90
N TYR A 731 12.90 -21.72 17.51
CA TYR A 731 11.72 -21.07 16.90
C TYR A 731 11.25 -21.78 15.62
N LEU A 732 12.20 -22.10 14.72
CA LEU A 732 11.88 -22.77 13.46
C LEU A 732 11.42 -24.22 13.73
N ALA A 733 12.12 -24.93 14.60
CA ALA A 733 11.76 -26.29 15.00
C ALA A 733 10.34 -26.35 15.61
N THR A 734 10.02 -25.46 16.56
CA THR A 734 8.69 -25.42 17.20
C THR A 734 7.59 -25.04 16.21
N THR A 735 7.88 -24.19 15.21
CA THR A 735 6.92 -23.86 14.15
C THR A 735 6.60 -25.08 13.30
N LEU A 736 7.62 -25.82 12.85
CA LEU A 736 7.42 -27.04 12.03
C LEU A 736 6.69 -28.14 12.80
N LEU A 737 7.09 -28.38 14.06
CA LEU A 737 6.43 -29.37 14.93
C LEU A 737 4.97 -29.03 15.20
N PHE A 738 4.68 -27.75 15.46
CA PHE A 738 3.28 -27.32 15.67
C PHE A 738 2.43 -27.50 14.42
N GLN A 739 2.96 -27.17 13.23
CA GLN A 739 2.25 -27.43 11.98
C GLN A 739 2.09 -28.94 11.71
N ALA A 740 3.09 -29.75 12.04
CA ALA A 740 2.98 -31.19 11.96
C ALA A 740 1.86 -31.74 12.87
N ALA A 741 1.75 -31.22 14.11
CA ALA A 741 0.65 -31.58 15.03
C ALA A 741 -0.72 -31.20 14.46
N ARG A 742 -0.87 -29.98 13.91
CA ARG A 742 -2.13 -29.53 13.28
C ARG A 742 -2.55 -30.42 12.10
N LEU A 743 -1.60 -30.80 11.24
CA LEU A 743 -1.87 -31.66 10.09
C LEU A 743 -2.17 -33.10 10.52
N ALA A 744 -1.46 -33.64 11.51
CA ALA A 744 -1.73 -34.97 12.05
C ALA A 744 -3.11 -35.05 12.71
N ALA A 745 -3.49 -34.03 13.50
CA ALA A 745 -4.81 -33.97 14.14
C ALA A 745 -5.97 -33.88 13.14
N ARG A 746 -5.80 -33.18 12.01
CA ARG A 746 -6.81 -33.07 10.94
C ARG A 746 -6.94 -34.34 10.10
N ALA A 747 -5.86 -35.07 9.87
CA ALA A 747 -5.87 -36.32 9.10
C ALA A 747 -6.64 -37.44 9.78
N ASP A 748 -6.79 -37.41 11.11
CA ASP A 748 -7.40 -38.46 11.92
C ASP A 748 -8.91 -38.35 12.09
N GLY A 749 -9.57 -37.36 11.52
CA GLY A 749 -11.03 -37.21 11.55
C GLY A 749 -11.81 -38.43 11.02
N THR A 750 -11.12 -39.38 10.38
CA THR A 750 -11.71 -40.61 9.81
C THR A 750 -11.17 -41.95 10.36
N ALA A 751 -10.05 -41.93 11.11
CA ALA A 751 -9.47 -43.17 11.65
C ALA A 751 -8.69 -42.92 12.96
N THR A 752 -9.28 -43.26 14.10
CA THR A 752 -8.60 -43.36 15.42
C THR A 752 -7.59 -44.51 15.43
N SER A 753 -6.46 -44.39 14.73
CA SER A 753 -5.40 -45.38 14.83
C SER A 753 -4.50 -45.08 16.03
N LYS A 754 -4.16 -46.12 16.80
CA LYS A 754 -3.22 -46.01 17.92
C LYS A 754 -1.86 -45.38 17.50
N ALA A 755 -1.48 -45.59 16.24
CA ALA A 755 -0.26 -45.05 15.67
C ALA A 755 -0.29 -43.51 15.55
N SER A 756 -1.42 -42.92 15.13
CA SER A 756 -1.60 -41.47 15.03
C SER A 756 -1.58 -40.77 16.40
N ALA A 757 -2.24 -41.39 17.39
CA ALA A 757 -2.22 -40.87 18.76
C ALA A 757 -0.80 -40.86 19.34
N LEU A 758 -0.01 -41.92 19.16
CA LEU A 758 1.38 -42.02 19.58
C LEU A 758 2.26 -41.00 18.85
N ARG A 759 1.96 -40.69 17.58
CA ARG A 759 2.68 -39.69 16.79
C ARG A 759 2.43 -38.28 17.33
N LEU A 760 1.20 -37.90 17.60
CA LEU A 760 0.84 -36.62 18.20
C LEU A 760 1.48 -36.44 19.59
N GLU A 761 1.45 -37.52 20.42
CA GLU A 761 2.10 -37.52 21.73
C GLU A 761 3.62 -37.25 21.61
N GLY A 762 4.30 -37.92 20.68
CA GLY A 762 5.74 -37.69 20.41
C GLY A 762 6.04 -36.28 19.92
N ILE A 763 5.17 -35.67 19.11
CA ILE A 763 5.32 -34.27 18.68
C ILE A 763 5.12 -33.31 19.87
N ALA A 764 4.12 -33.54 20.71
CA ALA A 764 3.84 -32.74 21.88
C ALA A 764 5.01 -32.80 22.88
N ASP A 765 5.56 -34.00 23.14
CA ASP A 765 6.73 -34.18 24.01
C ASP A 765 7.95 -33.41 23.50
N ARG A 766 8.14 -33.39 22.18
CA ARG A 766 9.22 -32.63 21.53
C ARG A 766 9.01 -31.12 21.73
N LEU A 767 7.80 -30.62 21.54
CA LEU A 767 7.48 -29.21 21.76
C LEU A 767 7.67 -28.81 23.23
N ASP A 768 7.23 -29.64 24.17
CA ASP A 768 7.45 -29.41 25.60
C ASP A 768 8.94 -29.35 25.94
N SER A 769 9.76 -30.25 25.36
CA SER A 769 11.20 -30.26 25.59
C SER A 769 11.93 -29.03 25.04
N LEU A 770 11.43 -28.42 23.96
CA LEU A 770 11.94 -27.17 23.38
C LEU A 770 11.43 -25.92 24.10
N ALA A 771 10.25 -25.96 24.71
CA ALA A 771 9.71 -24.86 25.48
C ALA A 771 10.29 -24.77 26.89
N ALA A 772 10.63 -25.92 27.52
CA ALA A 772 11.06 -25.99 28.92
C ALA A 772 12.34 -25.20 29.29
N PRO A 773 13.37 -25.09 28.42
CA PRO A 773 14.60 -24.36 28.77
C PRO A 773 14.46 -22.84 28.70
N GLY A 774 13.40 -22.31 28.06
CA GLY A 774 13.18 -20.90 27.82
C GLY A 774 11.95 -20.34 28.54
N ASP A 775 11.69 -19.07 28.29
CA ASP A 775 10.53 -18.34 28.80
C ASP A 775 9.65 -17.74 27.67
N SER A 776 9.79 -18.26 26.43
CA SER A 776 9.01 -17.81 25.28
C SER A 776 7.52 -18.19 25.41
N PRO A 777 6.60 -17.21 25.49
CA PRO A 777 5.18 -17.48 25.56
C PRO A 777 4.66 -18.12 24.27
N LEU A 778 5.29 -17.85 23.11
CA LEU A 778 4.93 -18.49 21.84
C LEU A 778 5.23 -20.00 21.87
N PHE A 779 6.38 -20.42 22.44
CA PHE A 779 6.72 -21.82 22.52
C PHE A 779 5.77 -22.55 23.48
N ALA A 780 5.43 -21.89 24.60
CA ALA A 780 4.44 -22.42 25.55
C ALA A 780 3.05 -22.58 24.91
N ALA A 781 2.60 -21.61 24.11
CA ALA A 781 1.32 -21.70 23.41
C ALA A 781 1.30 -22.84 22.39
N ARG A 782 2.38 -23.03 21.61
CA ARG A 782 2.52 -24.15 20.66
C ARG A 782 2.53 -25.50 21.36
N ALA A 783 3.29 -25.64 22.43
CA ALA A 783 3.39 -26.87 23.21
C ALA A 783 2.05 -27.20 23.88
N GLY A 784 1.42 -26.24 24.55
CA GLY A 784 0.12 -26.42 25.18
C GLY A 784 -1.00 -26.81 24.21
N HIS A 785 -1.04 -26.18 23.03
CA HIS A 785 -2.03 -26.53 21.99
C HIS A 785 -1.77 -27.93 21.40
N ALA A 786 -0.53 -28.29 21.12
CA ALA A 786 -0.17 -29.63 20.64
C ALA A 786 -0.49 -30.70 21.69
N ARG A 787 -0.26 -30.44 22.97
CA ARG A 787 -0.65 -31.33 24.10
C ARG A 787 -2.17 -31.51 24.17
N ALA A 788 -2.93 -30.41 23.95
CA ALA A 788 -4.38 -30.48 23.89
C ALA A 788 -4.87 -31.29 22.69
N MET A 789 -4.15 -31.27 21.55
CA MET A 789 -4.46 -32.15 20.40
C MET A 789 -4.13 -33.62 20.69
N ALA A 790 -3.02 -33.91 21.36
CA ALA A 790 -2.58 -35.28 21.68
C ALA A 790 -3.48 -35.93 22.75
N ALA A 791 -3.92 -35.18 23.76
CA ALA A 791 -4.82 -35.60 24.82
C ALA A 791 -6.04 -34.66 24.86
N PRO A 792 -7.02 -34.84 23.96
CA PRO A 792 -8.12 -33.89 23.78
C PRO A 792 -8.94 -33.69 25.04
N SER A 793 -8.95 -32.45 25.55
CA SER A 793 -9.77 -32.01 26.66
C SER A 793 -10.27 -30.61 26.47
N THR A 794 -11.50 -30.30 26.89
CA THR A 794 -12.05 -28.94 26.79
C THR A 794 -11.15 -27.92 27.49
N ALA A 795 -10.72 -28.23 28.73
CA ALA A 795 -9.87 -27.34 29.52
C ALA A 795 -8.50 -27.10 28.85
N GLY A 796 -7.88 -28.11 28.25
CA GLY A 796 -6.63 -28.01 27.54
C GLY A 796 -6.72 -27.08 26.32
N PHE A 797 -7.77 -27.24 25.51
CA PHE A 797 -7.96 -26.36 24.34
C PHE A 797 -8.33 -24.92 24.74
N VAL A 798 -9.14 -24.73 25.80
CA VAL A 798 -9.42 -23.38 26.31
C VAL A 798 -8.15 -22.71 26.81
N ALA A 799 -7.31 -23.40 27.58
CA ALA A 799 -6.03 -22.85 28.04
C ALA A 799 -5.11 -22.48 26.87
N ALA A 800 -5.04 -23.30 25.82
CA ALA A 800 -4.32 -22.98 24.61
C ALA A 800 -4.90 -21.76 23.88
N ALA A 801 -6.23 -21.66 23.78
CA ALA A 801 -6.89 -20.52 23.15
C ALA A 801 -6.60 -19.19 23.87
N GLU A 802 -6.64 -19.17 25.20
CA GLU A 802 -6.32 -17.98 26.00
C GLU A 802 -4.84 -17.57 25.84
N LEU A 803 -3.92 -18.54 25.77
CA LEU A 803 -2.52 -18.23 25.44
C LEU A 803 -2.37 -17.59 24.05
N TRP A 804 -3.04 -18.12 23.02
CA TRP A 804 -3.01 -17.52 21.69
C TRP A 804 -3.61 -16.09 21.67
N LEU A 805 -4.69 -15.84 22.45
CA LEU A 805 -5.26 -14.51 22.58
C LEU A 805 -4.29 -13.54 23.24
N SER A 806 -3.58 -13.97 24.29
CA SER A 806 -2.58 -13.12 24.96
C SER A 806 -1.41 -12.72 24.04
N LEU A 807 -1.18 -13.48 22.96
CA LEU A 807 -0.19 -13.20 21.93
C LEU A 807 -0.76 -12.38 20.75
N GLY A 808 -2.08 -12.16 20.69
CA GLY A 808 -2.76 -11.52 19.55
C GLY A 808 -3.00 -12.45 18.35
N ALA A 809 -2.75 -13.77 18.48
CA ALA A 809 -2.90 -14.75 17.41
C ALA A 809 -4.37 -15.21 17.27
N THR A 810 -5.22 -14.32 16.76
CA THR A 810 -6.69 -14.44 16.73
C THR A 810 -7.18 -15.70 16.02
N LEU A 811 -6.60 -16.04 14.86
CA LEU A 811 -6.99 -17.25 14.10
C LEU A 811 -6.67 -18.53 14.87
N SER A 812 -5.48 -18.63 15.47
CA SER A 812 -5.08 -19.80 16.25
C SER A 812 -5.95 -19.96 17.51
N ALA A 813 -6.37 -18.86 18.13
CA ALA A 813 -7.29 -18.87 19.26
C ALA A 813 -8.68 -19.35 18.83
N ALA A 814 -9.19 -18.88 17.68
CA ALA A 814 -10.47 -19.30 17.13
C ALA A 814 -10.50 -20.81 16.84
N GLU A 815 -9.43 -21.35 16.24
CA GLU A 815 -9.28 -22.80 15.98
C GLU A 815 -9.26 -23.59 17.30
N ALA A 816 -8.53 -23.11 18.32
CA ALA A 816 -8.47 -23.80 19.61
C ALA A 816 -9.82 -23.75 20.36
N PHE A 817 -10.58 -22.65 20.32
CA PHE A 817 -11.94 -22.60 20.88
C PHE A 817 -12.92 -23.49 20.13
N SER A 818 -12.80 -23.61 18.79
CA SER A 818 -13.62 -24.55 18.01
C SER A 818 -13.31 -25.99 18.41
N ALA A 819 -12.04 -26.38 18.59
CA ALA A 819 -11.65 -27.69 19.09
C ALA A 819 -12.14 -27.94 20.54
N ALA A 820 -12.11 -26.90 21.40
CA ALA A 820 -12.67 -26.97 22.76
C ALA A 820 -14.18 -27.22 22.72
N SER A 821 -14.92 -26.53 21.83
CA SER A 821 -16.34 -26.73 21.59
C SER A 821 -16.67 -28.19 21.19
N ALA A 822 -15.93 -28.73 20.20
CA ALA A 822 -16.08 -30.11 19.77
C ALA A 822 -15.81 -31.13 20.91
N SER A 823 -14.77 -30.86 21.71
CA SER A 823 -14.44 -31.67 22.89
C SER A 823 -15.55 -31.64 23.97
N ALA A 824 -16.11 -30.43 24.25
CA ALA A 824 -17.20 -30.27 25.21
C ALA A 824 -18.48 -31.03 24.77
N ARG A 825 -18.85 -30.91 23.49
CA ARG A 825 -20.00 -31.65 22.90
C ARG A 825 -19.81 -33.15 22.97
N LYS A 826 -18.61 -33.64 22.63
CA LYS A 826 -18.28 -35.06 22.73
C LYS A 826 -18.37 -35.58 24.17
N ALA A 827 -18.10 -34.73 25.17
CA ALA A 827 -18.27 -35.03 26.60
C ALA A 827 -19.70 -34.84 27.11
N GLY A 828 -20.69 -34.56 26.23
CA GLY A 828 -22.08 -34.33 26.60
C GLY A 828 -22.41 -32.94 27.17
N ARG A 829 -21.48 -32.00 27.15
CA ARG A 829 -21.63 -30.64 27.67
C ARG A 829 -22.02 -29.65 26.56
N ALA A 830 -23.27 -29.83 26.05
CA ALA A 830 -23.75 -29.13 24.84
C ALA A 830 -23.79 -27.62 25.00
N GLN A 831 -24.23 -27.09 26.16
CA GLN A 831 -24.30 -25.64 26.40
C GLN A 831 -22.90 -25.02 26.40
N GLU A 832 -21.94 -25.56 27.14
CA GLU A 832 -20.55 -25.13 27.15
C GLU A 832 -19.96 -25.19 25.74
N GLY A 833 -20.25 -26.23 24.98
CA GLY A 833 -19.84 -26.36 23.58
C GLY A 833 -20.42 -25.27 22.70
N ALA A 834 -21.67 -24.82 22.93
CA ALA A 834 -22.27 -23.71 22.17
C ALA A 834 -21.60 -22.36 22.49
N GLU A 835 -21.37 -22.07 23.77
CA GLU A 835 -20.70 -20.85 24.23
C GLU A 835 -19.26 -20.73 23.65
N LEU A 836 -18.52 -21.85 23.67
CA LEU A 836 -17.17 -21.91 23.11
C LEU A 836 -17.18 -21.73 21.59
N GLN A 837 -18.19 -22.25 20.89
CA GLN A 837 -18.35 -22.07 19.47
C GLN A 837 -18.69 -20.62 19.11
N GLU A 838 -19.53 -19.96 19.88
CA GLU A 838 -19.83 -18.53 19.69
C GLU A 838 -18.54 -17.68 19.81
N ARG A 839 -17.69 -17.94 20.80
CA ARG A 839 -16.39 -17.30 20.94
C ARG A 839 -15.49 -17.55 19.72
N ALA A 840 -15.43 -18.81 19.25
CA ALA A 840 -14.64 -19.17 18.06
C ALA A 840 -15.10 -18.40 16.82
N LEU A 841 -16.41 -18.29 16.59
CA LEU A 841 -17.01 -17.58 15.46
C LEU A 841 -16.78 -16.06 15.55
N ALA A 842 -16.90 -15.47 16.73
CA ALA A 842 -16.64 -14.05 16.94
C ALA A 842 -15.18 -13.70 16.59
N LEU A 843 -14.21 -14.54 16.97
CA LEU A 843 -12.81 -14.36 16.62
C LEU A 843 -12.54 -14.62 15.13
N ALA A 844 -13.15 -15.65 14.53
CA ALA A 844 -13.03 -15.95 13.11
C ALA A 844 -13.55 -14.80 12.23
N ALA A 845 -14.60 -14.10 12.67
CA ALA A 845 -15.12 -12.91 11.97
C ALA A 845 -14.12 -11.75 11.90
N LEU A 846 -13.14 -11.71 12.81
CA LEU A 846 -12.05 -10.73 12.78
C LEU A 846 -10.93 -11.12 11.81
N CYS A 847 -10.90 -12.38 11.33
CA CYS A 847 -9.84 -12.91 10.48
C CYS A 847 -10.17 -12.73 8.99
N ALA A 848 -9.98 -11.49 8.47
CA ALA A 848 -10.32 -11.16 7.10
C ALA A 848 -9.53 -11.97 6.06
N GLY A 849 -10.25 -12.70 5.21
CA GLY A 849 -9.69 -13.50 4.12
C GLY A 849 -9.07 -14.84 4.53
N ALA A 850 -9.15 -15.24 5.81
CA ALA A 850 -8.73 -16.57 6.25
C ALA A 850 -9.77 -17.63 5.86
N ASP A 851 -9.30 -18.82 5.48
CA ASP A 851 -10.18 -19.99 5.33
C ASP A 851 -10.59 -20.50 6.72
N THR A 852 -11.77 -20.09 7.16
CA THR A 852 -12.38 -20.48 8.44
C THR A 852 -13.37 -21.63 8.28
N SER A 853 -13.38 -22.30 7.13
CA SER A 853 -14.33 -23.40 6.84
C SER A 853 -14.31 -24.51 7.90
N GLY A 854 -13.13 -24.84 8.43
CA GLY A 854 -12.99 -25.82 9.53
C GLY A 854 -13.66 -25.37 10.83
N ILE A 855 -13.69 -24.08 11.13
CA ILE A 855 -14.38 -23.51 12.30
C ILE A 855 -15.90 -23.49 12.08
N LEU A 856 -16.34 -23.22 10.85
CA LEU A 856 -17.76 -23.15 10.47
C LEU A 856 -18.41 -24.53 10.42
N VAL A 857 -17.69 -25.57 10.00
CA VAL A 857 -18.21 -26.98 9.96
C VAL A 857 -18.59 -27.47 11.34
N ASP A 858 -17.81 -27.12 12.37
CA ASP A 858 -18.13 -27.46 13.75
C ASP A 858 -19.28 -26.61 14.34
N ALA A 859 -19.63 -25.49 13.69
CA ALA A 859 -20.73 -24.60 14.13
C ALA A 859 -22.11 -25.15 13.80
N THR A 860 -22.27 -26.00 12.78
CA THR A 860 -23.51 -26.71 12.54
C THR A 860 -23.56 -27.92 13.46
N PRO A 861 -24.51 -27.97 14.44
CA PRO A 861 -24.70 -29.21 15.21
C PRO A 861 -24.96 -30.32 14.21
N ASP A 862 -24.39 -31.49 14.43
CA ASP A 862 -24.71 -32.70 13.69
C ASP A 862 -26.10 -33.24 14.12
N VAL A 863 -27.07 -32.32 14.15
CA VAL A 863 -28.45 -32.53 14.55
C VAL A 863 -29.19 -33.23 13.44
N LEU A 864 -28.72 -33.04 12.19
CA LEU A 864 -29.31 -33.66 11.02
C LEU A 864 -28.52 -34.91 10.62
N THR A 865 -29.24 -36.01 10.43
CA THR A 865 -28.65 -37.17 9.77
C THR A 865 -28.18 -36.81 8.36
N ARG A 866 -27.24 -37.57 7.80
CA ARG A 866 -26.75 -37.36 6.42
C ARG A 866 -27.88 -37.17 5.40
N ARG A 867 -28.98 -37.93 5.57
CA ARG A 867 -30.12 -37.88 4.68
C ARG A 867 -30.98 -36.64 4.90
N GLU A 868 -31.16 -36.22 6.14
CA GLU A 868 -31.86 -34.98 6.48
C GLU A 868 -31.11 -33.76 5.94
N ARG A 869 -29.77 -33.76 6.05
CA ARG A 869 -28.92 -32.66 5.51
C ARG A 869 -29.06 -32.56 4.00
N GLU A 870 -28.93 -33.65 3.27
CA GLU A 870 -29.09 -33.71 1.82
C GLU A 870 -30.45 -33.15 1.36
N ILE A 871 -31.50 -33.42 2.11
CA ILE A 871 -32.87 -32.95 1.83
C ILE A 871 -32.99 -31.45 2.17
N VAL A 872 -32.42 -30.99 3.28
CA VAL A 872 -32.41 -29.57 3.70
C VAL A 872 -31.61 -28.73 2.71
N ASP A 873 -30.44 -29.16 2.25
CA ASP A 873 -29.62 -28.47 1.27
C ASP A 873 -30.40 -28.26 -0.05
N LEU A 874 -31.10 -29.28 -0.53
CA LEU A 874 -31.94 -29.16 -1.73
C LEU A 874 -33.14 -28.23 -1.49
N ALA A 875 -33.70 -28.23 -0.30
CA ALA A 875 -34.78 -27.34 0.09
C ALA A 875 -34.35 -25.89 0.19
N THR A 876 -33.12 -25.63 0.66
CA THR A 876 -32.49 -24.30 0.72
C THR A 876 -32.21 -23.73 -0.69
N LEU A 877 -31.94 -24.63 -1.65
CA LEU A 877 -31.81 -24.25 -3.08
C LEU A 877 -33.16 -23.96 -3.75
N GLY A 878 -34.26 -24.02 -3.01
CA GLY A 878 -35.62 -23.70 -3.47
C GLY A 878 -36.38 -24.83 -4.16
N LEU A 879 -35.84 -26.07 -4.19
CA LEU A 879 -36.54 -27.22 -4.80
C LEU A 879 -37.78 -27.63 -4.00
N THR A 880 -38.88 -27.93 -4.65
CA THR A 880 -40.11 -28.44 -4.03
C THR A 880 -39.91 -29.85 -3.47
N SER A 881 -40.75 -30.28 -2.53
CA SER A 881 -40.70 -31.66 -1.98
C SER A 881 -40.82 -32.73 -3.08
N GLN A 882 -41.56 -32.44 -4.15
CA GLN A 882 -41.72 -33.33 -5.31
C GLN A 882 -40.41 -33.41 -6.14
N GLU A 883 -39.73 -32.31 -6.38
CA GLU A 883 -38.44 -32.27 -7.11
C GLU A 883 -37.35 -32.97 -6.30
N ILE A 884 -37.32 -32.77 -4.96
CA ILE A 884 -36.40 -33.47 -4.04
C ILE A 884 -36.68 -34.97 -4.04
N ALA A 885 -37.95 -35.35 -3.97
CA ALA A 885 -38.37 -36.75 -4.02
C ALA A 885 -37.90 -37.44 -5.31
N THR A 886 -38.11 -36.79 -6.44
CA THR A 886 -37.66 -37.29 -7.75
C THR A 886 -36.13 -37.40 -7.82
N ARG A 887 -35.41 -36.40 -7.35
CA ARG A 887 -33.93 -36.34 -7.41
C ARG A 887 -33.26 -37.37 -6.49
N LEU A 888 -33.88 -37.66 -5.34
CA LEU A 888 -33.32 -38.57 -4.32
C LEU A 888 -33.94 -39.97 -4.35
N PHE A 889 -34.84 -40.27 -5.31
CA PHE A 889 -35.58 -41.54 -5.44
C PHE A 889 -36.37 -41.89 -4.17
N LEU A 890 -37.04 -40.89 -3.57
CA LEU A 890 -37.88 -41.04 -2.38
C LEU A 890 -39.35 -40.76 -2.69
N SER A 891 -40.24 -41.11 -1.74
CA SER A 891 -41.61 -40.63 -1.77
C SER A 891 -41.71 -39.19 -1.25
N ILE A 892 -42.63 -38.37 -1.76
CA ILE A 892 -42.87 -37.01 -1.27
C ILE A 892 -43.11 -37.01 0.24
N ARG A 893 -43.87 -37.98 0.74
CA ARG A 893 -44.15 -38.17 2.18
C ARG A 893 -42.86 -38.41 2.99
N THR A 894 -41.89 -39.14 2.44
CA THR A 894 -40.59 -39.37 3.07
C THR A 894 -39.79 -38.11 3.17
N VAL A 895 -39.78 -37.30 2.10
CA VAL A 895 -39.12 -35.98 2.07
C VAL A 895 -39.76 -35.04 3.10
N ASP A 896 -41.08 -34.97 3.15
CA ASP A 896 -41.79 -34.08 4.09
C ASP A 896 -41.55 -34.52 5.54
N ASN A 897 -41.50 -35.82 5.83
CA ASN A 897 -41.16 -36.32 7.16
C ASN A 897 -39.74 -35.95 7.57
N HIS A 898 -38.78 -36.06 6.67
CA HIS A 898 -37.40 -35.65 6.94
C HIS A 898 -37.31 -34.12 7.13
N LEU A 899 -38.02 -33.31 6.33
CA LEU A 899 -38.06 -31.84 6.50
C LEU A 899 -38.69 -31.46 7.85
N GLN A 900 -39.81 -32.09 8.23
CA GLN A 900 -40.45 -31.86 9.55
C GLN A 900 -39.51 -32.21 10.70
N SER A 901 -38.84 -33.37 10.63
CA SER A 901 -37.84 -33.80 11.61
C SER A 901 -36.68 -32.81 11.67
N SER A 902 -36.20 -32.34 10.48
CA SER A 902 -35.13 -31.36 10.39
C SER A 902 -35.52 -30.00 10.96
N TYR A 903 -36.73 -29.52 10.72
CA TYR A 903 -37.21 -28.25 11.27
C TYR A 903 -37.25 -28.28 12.80
N GLY A 904 -37.76 -29.39 13.37
CA GLY A 904 -37.75 -29.59 14.81
C GLY A 904 -36.33 -29.61 15.41
N LYS A 905 -35.41 -30.26 14.71
CA LYS A 905 -33.99 -30.35 15.09
C LYS A 905 -33.25 -29.04 14.97
N LEU A 906 -33.57 -28.21 13.97
CA LEU A 906 -32.98 -26.90 13.73
C LEU A 906 -33.65 -25.76 14.51
N GLY A 907 -34.75 -26.01 15.22
CA GLY A 907 -35.51 -25.02 15.97
C GLY A 907 -36.22 -23.97 15.10
N ILE A 908 -36.50 -24.31 13.82
CA ILE A 908 -37.15 -23.39 12.86
C ILE A 908 -38.62 -23.82 12.64
N SER A 909 -39.48 -22.83 12.29
CA SER A 909 -40.91 -23.05 12.17
C SER A 909 -41.33 -23.68 10.83
N GLY A 910 -40.47 -23.58 9.81
CA GLY A 910 -40.78 -24.10 8.50
C GLY A 910 -39.77 -23.75 7.41
N ARG A 911 -40.11 -24.15 6.18
CA ARG A 911 -39.23 -24.01 5.01
C ARG A 911 -38.79 -22.56 4.71
N ARG A 912 -39.61 -21.53 5.04
CA ARG A 912 -39.31 -20.13 4.83
C ARG A 912 -38.16 -19.63 5.70
N ASP A 913 -37.86 -20.31 6.79
CA ASP A 913 -36.83 -19.97 7.76
C ASP A 913 -35.47 -20.59 7.40
N LEU A 914 -35.42 -21.42 6.33
CA LEU A 914 -34.17 -21.93 5.77
C LEU A 914 -33.48 -20.79 5.01
N GLN A 915 -32.43 -20.19 5.61
CA GLN A 915 -31.58 -19.23 4.92
C GLN A 915 -30.65 -19.94 3.92
N PRO A 916 -30.45 -19.40 2.70
CA PRO A 916 -29.41 -19.93 1.83
C PRO A 916 -28.06 -19.70 2.51
N ALA A 917 -27.26 -20.75 2.60
CA ALA A 917 -25.89 -20.62 3.08
C ALA A 917 -25.19 -19.54 2.25
N ALA A 918 -24.70 -18.49 2.90
CA ALA A 918 -23.90 -17.46 2.25
C ALA A 918 -22.68 -18.17 1.61
N ARG A 919 -22.64 -18.14 0.28
CA ARG A 919 -21.50 -18.63 -0.51
C ARG A 919 -20.34 -17.67 -0.44
#